data_6bd83fa9bd099e98fb93a3f9dbb4d5b6
#
_entry.id   6bd83fa9bd099e98fb93a3f9dbb4d5b6
#
_cell.length_a   1.000
_cell.length_b   1.000
_cell.length_c   1.000
_cell.angle_alpha   90.00
_cell.angle_beta   90.00
_cell.angle_gamma   90.00
#
_symmetry.space_group_name_H-M   'P 1'
#
loop_
_entity.id
_entity.type
_entity.pdbx_description
1 polymer ?
#
loop_
_entity_poly.entity_id
_entity_poly.type
_entity_poly.pdbx_seq_one_letter_code
_entity_poly.pdbx_strand_id
1 'polypeptide(L)'
;MRTTVNVEEILGKTINFLMDKWLGKAIEVLEHLYAKHPSLIGHGEFDSIRNDYRLMVDYMGRGYADSQREALYSTLLQRLYRVAANLEISWRCKNIGAYIDAFRVSAHLNMSHDFIRTVLETFVSDVAMLSLLPESTRKQRQTNIYDRHQQFVNRLFNALWTSCQWTEEDSVFYTGLLLSPTVVSGDQQIIASAISLGAMNQFDINKFKTLVSVYRHASDEYVRQRALVGWVLSVFEGMDIFAEQDAVVRELCSDSSITRELLTLQIQFFYSQDAEKDNDKIQRDIMPDIMRNSNLAVGRLGIIEKEEDALENILHQDAEDRRMEQMEEKVRKMMDMQKQGSDIYFGGFRQMKRFPFFNEVVNWFTPFYLEHPALRPVMRNFGDSNFLRILMDKGNFCESDKYSFALALEHIINQLPENMKEVMESEDVLGPLAATEDPQDAVSIRRTYLQDLYRFFRLYRSSGDFINPFEDNGKGDFVADTFFFTYRIFMGTGLDDVKLRLALHLYKHHQFTRLTELLATFLSSDPRYSILLGYTNIEAGRSETAYHFFDEALKSEPNNQWALRGKARAALDSEDYSTAEEVYARLLELNPEHKGYTVNHCVALLKLGRAGEVREELFRLDYQYPEDMNVKRVLAWAMLSDRSLDKASQLYDRLLAATPVHEDYLNAGYCQWALGNIQHAAGLFREWMSKSGNGRARLLEEFRSDADILSTYDITDTDSFLMLSLVEQTAER
;
A
#
# COMPACT_ATOMS: atom_id res chain seq x y z
N MET A 1 -16.62 -19.12 40.34
CA MET A 1 -16.36 -18.41 39.06
C MET A 1 -17.20 -19.07 37.99
N ARG A 2 -18.30 -18.45 37.52
CA ARG A 2 -19.03 -18.90 36.35
C ARG A 2 -18.15 -18.52 35.14
N THR A 3 -17.55 -19.49 34.50
CA THR A 3 -16.93 -19.32 33.17
C THR A 3 -18.01 -18.81 32.23
N THR A 4 -18.04 -17.51 31.98
CA THR A 4 -18.80 -16.92 30.88
C THR A 4 -18.27 -17.59 29.61
N VAL A 5 -19.10 -18.42 29.00
CA VAL A 5 -18.80 -19.06 27.73
C VAL A 5 -18.62 -17.91 26.72
N ASN A 6 -17.41 -17.74 26.20
CA ASN A 6 -17.14 -16.74 25.18
C ASN A 6 -17.77 -17.23 23.87
N VAL A 7 -18.97 -16.71 23.56
CA VAL A 7 -19.73 -17.09 22.37
C VAL A 7 -18.94 -16.82 21.10
N GLU A 8 -18.21 -15.74 21.05
CA GLU A 8 -17.36 -15.35 19.90
C GLU A 8 -16.26 -16.40 19.65
N GLU A 9 -15.59 -16.88 20.70
CA GLU A 9 -14.57 -17.92 20.60
C GLU A 9 -15.16 -19.26 20.11
N ILE A 10 -16.37 -19.59 20.54
CA ILE A 10 -17.07 -20.80 20.09
C ILE A 10 -17.42 -20.68 18.61
N LEU A 11 -17.95 -19.55 18.18
CA LEU A 11 -18.30 -19.33 16.77
C LEU A 11 -17.06 -19.33 15.88
N GLY A 12 -15.97 -18.69 16.32
CA GLY A 12 -14.68 -18.73 15.60
C GLY A 12 -14.16 -20.17 15.45
N LYS A 13 -14.19 -20.98 16.53
CA LYS A 13 -13.83 -22.41 16.46
C LYS A 13 -14.73 -23.20 15.49
N THR A 14 -16.02 -22.89 15.48
CA THR A 14 -16.97 -23.55 14.57
C THR A 14 -16.61 -23.25 13.11
N ILE A 15 -16.34 -21.99 12.79
CA ILE A 15 -15.94 -21.56 11.44
C ILE A 15 -14.62 -22.24 11.04
N ASN A 16 -13.61 -22.29 11.90
CA ASN A 16 -12.35 -22.97 11.62
C ASN A 16 -12.56 -24.48 11.32
N PHE A 17 -13.39 -25.18 12.09
CA PHE A 17 -13.71 -26.58 11.78
C PHE A 17 -14.44 -26.74 10.44
N LEU A 18 -15.28 -25.76 10.06
CA LEU A 18 -15.95 -25.79 8.75
C LEU A 18 -14.95 -25.56 7.60
N MET A 19 -13.97 -24.67 7.79
CA MET A 19 -12.90 -24.46 6.79
C MET A 19 -12.06 -25.72 6.60
N ASP A 20 -11.75 -26.42 7.68
CA ASP A 20 -11.07 -27.72 7.66
C ASP A 20 -11.99 -28.88 7.17
N LYS A 21 -13.24 -28.57 6.80
CA LYS A 21 -14.28 -29.54 6.39
C LYS A 21 -14.63 -30.59 7.47
N TRP A 22 -14.42 -30.24 8.75
CA TRP A 22 -14.73 -31.13 9.88
C TRP A 22 -16.15 -30.89 10.41
N LEU A 23 -17.15 -31.20 9.58
CA LEU A 23 -18.56 -30.94 9.85
C LEU A 23 -19.04 -31.53 11.21
N GLY A 24 -18.62 -32.75 11.53
CA GLY A 24 -19.00 -33.37 12.80
C GLY A 24 -18.55 -32.62 14.04
N LYS A 25 -17.31 -32.12 14.03
CA LYS A 25 -16.78 -31.28 15.14
C LYS A 25 -17.46 -29.92 15.23
N ALA A 26 -17.74 -29.30 14.08
CA ALA A 26 -18.48 -28.06 14.05
C ALA A 26 -19.90 -28.22 14.63
N ILE A 27 -20.58 -29.31 14.31
CA ILE A 27 -21.89 -29.67 14.88
C ILE A 27 -21.78 -29.85 16.39
N GLU A 28 -20.82 -30.62 16.89
CA GLU A 28 -20.60 -30.86 18.31
C GLU A 28 -20.40 -29.54 19.11
N VAL A 29 -19.58 -28.60 18.58
CA VAL A 29 -19.37 -27.33 19.22
C VAL A 29 -20.63 -26.47 19.27
N LEU A 30 -21.41 -26.42 18.18
CA LEU A 30 -22.67 -25.68 18.15
C LEU A 30 -23.77 -26.36 18.99
N GLU A 31 -23.79 -27.68 19.08
CA GLU A 31 -24.72 -28.40 19.97
C GLU A 31 -24.54 -27.99 21.43
N HIS A 32 -23.28 -27.85 21.87
CA HIS A 32 -22.98 -27.34 23.22
C HIS A 32 -23.43 -25.89 23.42
N LEU A 33 -23.31 -25.04 22.39
CA LEU A 33 -23.77 -23.67 22.43
C LEU A 33 -25.29 -23.57 22.54
N TYR A 34 -26.05 -24.30 21.69
CA TYR A 34 -27.49 -24.32 21.74
C TYR A 34 -28.06 -24.96 23.02
N ALA A 35 -27.40 -25.98 23.57
CA ALA A 35 -27.77 -26.56 24.87
C ALA A 35 -27.69 -25.54 26.01
N LYS A 36 -26.75 -24.61 25.96
CA LYS A 36 -26.60 -23.51 26.95
C LYS A 36 -27.51 -22.34 26.68
N HIS A 37 -27.80 -22.07 25.40
CA HIS A 37 -28.54 -20.91 24.95
C HIS A 37 -29.62 -21.29 23.92
N PRO A 38 -30.72 -21.94 24.35
CA PRO A 38 -31.76 -22.45 23.46
C PRO A 38 -32.52 -21.37 22.66
N SER A 39 -32.44 -20.11 23.11
CA SER A 39 -33.13 -18.97 22.46
C SER A 39 -32.34 -18.34 21.30
N LEU A 40 -31.15 -18.87 20.97
CA LEU A 40 -30.38 -18.38 19.83
C LEU A 40 -31.10 -18.69 18.51
N ILE A 41 -30.92 -17.83 17.53
CA ILE A 41 -31.52 -17.95 16.19
C ILE A 41 -30.96 -19.18 15.47
N GLY A 42 -31.72 -19.73 14.49
CA GLY A 42 -31.22 -20.80 13.62
C GLY A 42 -31.27 -22.20 14.21
N HIS A 43 -31.84 -22.41 15.43
CA HIS A 43 -31.87 -23.72 16.09
C HIS A 43 -32.57 -24.78 15.27
N GLY A 44 -33.70 -24.48 14.62
CA GLY A 44 -34.41 -25.44 13.78
C GLY A 44 -33.64 -25.91 12.56
N GLU A 45 -32.93 -25.00 11.90
CA GLU A 45 -32.04 -25.32 10.79
C GLU A 45 -30.82 -26.14 11.25
N PHE A 46 -30.26 -25.80 12.40
CA PHE A 46 -29.19 -26.57 13.02
C PHE A 46 -29.62 -28.01 13.31
N ASP A 47 -30.80 -28.22 13.88
CA ASP A 47 -31.36 -29.57 14.15
C ASP A 47 -31.54 -30.36 12.86
N SER A 48 -32.02 -29.74 11.78
CA SER A 48 -32.14 -30.39 10.47
C SER A 48 -30.75 -30.84 9.97
N ILE A 49 -29.75 -29.95 9.97
CA ILE A 49 -28.36 -30.24 9.53
C ILE A 49 -27.77 -31.40 10.35
N ARG A 50 -27.93 -31.36 11.67
CA ARG A 50 -27.45 -32.42 12.56
C ARG A 50 -28.09 -33.79 12.25
N ASN A 51 -29.38 -33.82 11.98
CA ASN A 51 -30.10 -35.06 11.62
C ASN A 51 -29.64 -35.55 10.25
N ASP A 52 -29.52 -34.69 9.24
CA ASP A 52 -29.05 -35.04 7.91
C ASP A 52 -27.62 -35.63 7.97
N TYR A 53 -26.75 -35.03 8.77
CA TYR A 53 -25.39 -35.52 9.00
C TYR A 53 -25.37 -36.89 9.69
N ARG A 54 -26.19 -37.10 10.73
CA ARG A 54 -26.31 -38.38 11.41
C ARG A 54 -26.80 -39.48 10.47
N LEU A 55 -27.80 -39.20 9.63
CA LEU A 55 -28.28 -40.12 8.59
C LEU A 55 -27.17 -40.49 7.61
N MET A 56 -26.38 -39.49 7.13
CA MET A 56 -25.27 -39.73 6.21
C MET A 56 -24.21 -40.65 6.83
N VAL A 57 -23.86 -40.46 8.11
CA VAL A 57 -22.91 -41.30 8.85
C VAL A 57 -23.45 -42.73 9.00
N ASP A 58 -24.76 -42.91 9.34
CA ASP A 58 -25.41 -44.20 9.49
C ASP A 58 -25.43 -44.98 8.14
N TYR A 59 -25.78 -44.29 7.03
CA TYR A 59 -25.76 -44.89 5.69
C TYR A 59 -24.36 -45.35 5.30
N MET A 60 -23.36 -44.54 5.59
CA MET A 60 -21.97 -44.91 5.35
C MET A 60 -21.53 -46.10 6.20
N GLY A 61 -21.91 -46.10 7.50
CA GLY A 61 -21.63 -47.20 8.43
C GLY A 61 -22.25 -48.53 8.03
N ARG A 62 -23.39 -48.50 7.32
CA ARG A 62 -24.06 -49.69 6.75
C ARG A 62 -23.48 -50.13 5.40
N GLY A 63 -22.46 -49.43 4.87
CA GLY A 63 -21.78 -49.79 3.63
C GLY A 63 -22.55 -49.42 2.35
N TYR A 64 -23.54 -48.54 2.41
CA TYR A 64 -24.24 -48.06 1.22
C TYR A 64 -23.34 -47.16 0.38
N ALA A 65 -23.24 -47.47 -0.91
CA ALA A 65 -22.59 -46.60 -1.88
C ALA A 65 -23.55 -45.44 -2.22
N ASP A 66 -23.04 -44.21 -2.14
CA ASP A 66 -23.77 -42.99 -2.47
C ASP A 66 -22.88 -42.08 -3.33
N SER A 67 -23.23 -41.91 -4.60
CA SER A 67 -22.52 -41.05 -5.56
C SER A 67 -22.72 -39.55 -5.29
N GLN A 68 -23.76 -39.20 -4.49
CA GLN A 68 -24.08 -37.81 -4.15
C GLN A 68 -23.50 -37.39 -2.77
N ARG A 69 -22.81 -38.31 -2.08
CA ARG A 69 -22.32 -38.07 -0.71
C ARG A 69 -21.47 -36.83 -0.59
N GLU A 70 -20.53 -36.57 -1.54
CA GLU A 70 -19.66 -35.44 -1.53
C GLU A 70 -20.43 -34.12 -1.71
N ALA A 71 -21.38 -34.10 -2.65
CA ALA A 71 -22.23 -32.93 -2.89
C ALA A 71 -23.12 -32.61 -1.68
N LEU A 72 -23.70 -33.65 -1.07
CA LEU A 72 -24.51 -33.51 0.15
C LEU A 72 -23.67 -32.99 1.33
N TYR A 73 -22.45 -33.53 1.49
CA TYR A 73 -21.53 -33.07 2.54
C TYR A 73 -21.15 -31.58 2.37
N SER A 74 -20.82 -31.16 1.16
CA SER A 74 -20.54 -29.77 0.83
C SER A 74 -21.75 -28.87 1.09
N THR A 75 -22.95 -29.33 0.76
CA THR A 75 -24.19 -28.60 1.05
C THR A 75 -24.41 -28.43 2.56
N LEU A 76 -24.15 -29.48 3.36
CA LEU A 76 -24.26 -29.37 4.82
C LEU A 76 -23.24 -28.45 5.43
N LEU A 77 -22.00 -28.43 4.90
CA LEU A 77 -20.96 -27.45 5.30
C LEU A 77 -21.42 -25.99 5.07
N GLN A 78 -21.96 -25.72 3.87
CA GLN A 78 -22.47 -24.39 3.52
C GLN A 78 -23.68 -23.99 4.38
N ARG A 79 -24.62 -24.91 4.62
CA ARG A 79 -25.76 -24.64 5.48
C ARG A 79 -25.33 -24.35 6.91
N LEU A 80 -24.40 -25.13 7.48
CA LEU A 80 -23.92 -24.93 8.85
C LEU A 80 -23.10 -23.62 8.96
N TYR A 81 -22.33 -23.29 7.94
CA TYR A 81 -21.66 -21.99 7.88
C TYR A 81 -22.65 -20.82 7.96
N ARG A 82 -23.76 -20.88 7.18
CA ARG A 82 -24.80 -19.84 7.23
C ARG A 82 -25.44 -19.71 8.62
N VAL A 83 -25.65 -20.82 9.31
CA VAL A 83 -26.17 -20.82 10.69
C VAL A 83 -25.17 -20.15 11.62
N ALA A 84 -23.88 -20.52 11.56
CA ALA A 84 -22.84 -19.95 12.40
C ALA A 84 -22.64 -18.45 12.13
N ALA A 85 -22.61 -18.05 10.88
CA ALA A 85 -22.49 -16.66 10.45
C ALA A 85 -23.68 -15.78 10.93
N ASN A 86 -24.91 -16.30 10.81
CA ASN A 86 -26.09 -15.59 11.32
C ASN A 86 -26.09 -15.45 12.84
N LEU A 87 -25.63 -16.49 13.54
CA LEU A 87 -25.44 -16.43 15.00
C LEU A 87 -24.42 -15.35 15.38
N GLU A 88 -23.30 -15.28 14.67
CA GLU A 88 -22.25 -14.29 14.92
C GLU A 88 -22.78 -12.87 14.73
N ILE A 89 -23.43 -12.56 13.60
CA ILE A 89 -24.02 -11.24 13.35
C ILE A 89 -25.04 -10.90 14.44
N SER A 90 -25.94 -11.84 14.78
CA SER A 90 -26.95 -11.63 15.83
C SER A 90 -26.32 -11.38 17.20
N TRP A 91 -25.18 -12.01 17.50
CA TRP A 91 -24.44 -11.79 18.72
C TRP A 91 -23.75 -10.40 18.72
N ARG A 92 -23.07 -10.06 17.61
CA ARG A 92 -22.41 -8.76 17.43
C ARG A 92 -23.40 -7.60 17.56
N CYS A 93 -24.60 -7.71 16.99
CA CYS A 93 -25.68 -6.72 17.12
C CYS A 93 -26.16 -6.49 18.57
N LYS A 94 -25.83 -7.40 19.49
CA LYS A 94 -26.18 -7.27 20.91
C LYS A 94 -25.00 -6.92 21.82
N ASN A 95 -23.76 -7.08 21.35
CA ASN A 95 -22.59 -7.03 22.20
C ASN A 95 -21.48 -6.08 21.70
N ILE A 96 -21.44 -5.71 20.41
CA ILE A 96 -20.39 -4.89 19.81
C ILE A 96 -20.96 -3.50 19.50
N GLY A 97 -20.23 -2.45 19.92
CA GLY A 97 -20.73 -1.07 19.92
C GLY A 97 -21.29 -0.59 18.58
N ALA A 98 -20.50 -0.68 17.50
CA ALA A 98 -20.96 -0.23 16.17
C ALA A 98 -22.15 -1.03 15.65
N TYR A 99 -22.20 -2.34 15.93
CA TYR A 99 -23.31 -3.22 15.53
C TYR A 99 -24.58 -2.92 16.33
N ILE A 100 -24.48 -2.62 17.64
CA ILE A 100 -25.61 -2.21 18.49
C ILE A 100 -26.21 -0.90 17.96
N ASP A 101 -25.36 0.07 17.63
CA ASP A 101 -25.81 1.36 17.10
C ASP A 101 -26.49 1.20 15.74
N ALA A 102 -25.91 0.43 14.84
CA ALA A 102 -26.51 0.14 13.53
C ALA A 102 -27.85 -0.60 13.66
N PHE A 103 -27.92 -1.61 14.50
CA PHE A 103 -29.16 -2.35 14.74
C PHE A 103 -30.26 -1.45 15.31
N ARG A 104 -29.91 -0.54 16.22
CA ARG A 104 -30.88 0.43 16.78
C ARG A 104 -31.36 1.42 15.73
N VAL A 105 -30.48 1.95 14.87
CA VAL A 105 -30.82 2.90 13.80
C VAL A 105 -31.73 2.23 12.76
N SER A 106 -31.45 0.99 12.41
CA SER A 106 -32.23 0.21 11.43
C SER A 106 -33.49 -0.43 11.98
N ALA A 107 -33.69 -0.41 13.32
CA ALA A 107 -34.85 -1.01 13.96
C ALA A 107 -36.16 -0.51 13.32
N HIS A 108 -37.07 -1.45 13.07
CA HIS A 108 -38.39 -1.19 12.48
C HIS A 108 -38.36 -0.66 11.02
N LEU A 109 -37.23 -0.72 10.31
CA LEU A 109 -37.22 -0.48 8.88
C LEU A 109 -37.95 -1.62 8.17
N ASN A 110 -38.88 -1.29 7.28
CA ASN A 110 -39.47 -2.29 6.40
C ASN A 110 -38.44 -2.68 5.33
N MET A 111 -37.95 -3.90 5.37
CA MET A 111 -36.95 -4.45 4.45
C MET A 111 -37.55 -5.21 3.26
N SER A 112 -38.90 -5.09 3.03
CA SER A 112 -39.49 -5.71 1.83
C SER A 112 -38.94 -5.03 0.56
N HIS A 113 -38.62 -5.85 -0.44
CA HIS A 113 -38.02 -5.44 -1.71
C HIS A 113 -38.82 -4.32 -2.40
N ASP A 114 -40.16 -4.47 -2.44
CA ASP A 114 -41.05 -3.49 -3.07
C ASP A 114 -41.02 -2.13 -2.32
N PHE A 115 -40.97 -2.16 -1.00
CA PHE A 115 -40.92 -0.93 -0.21
C PHE A 115 -39.60 -0.18 -0.44
N ILE A 116 -38.46 -0.88 -0.39
CA ILE A 116 -37.15 -0.27 -0.62
C ILE A 116 -37.09 0.39 -1.99
N ARG A 117 -37.49 -0.34 -3.03
CA ARG A 117 -37.52 0.18 -4.41
C ARG A 117 -38.43 1.40 -4.53
N THR A 118 -39.64 1.31 -4.02
CA THR A 118 -40.60 2.41 -4.09
C THR A 118 -40.10 3.67 -3.42
N VAL A 119 -39.45 3.58 -2.26
CA VAL A 119 -38.93 4.76 -1.55
C VAL A 119 -37.80 5.42 -2.34
N LEU A 120 -36.86 4.64 -2.89
CA LEU A 120 -35.73 5.17 -3.68
C LEU A 120 -36.22 5.82 -4.99
N GLU A 121 -37.14 5.19 -5.71
CA GLU A 121 -37.70 5.73 -6.96
C GLU A 121 -38.61 6.97 -6.70
N THR A 122 -39.33 6.98 -5.58
CA THR A 122 -40.16 8.14 -5.19
C THR A 122 -39.30 9.36 -4.92
N PHE A 123 -38.12 9.21 -4.33
CA PHE A 123 -37.18 10.30 -4.14
C PHE A 123 -36.82 11.01 -5.45
N VAL A 124 -36.50 10.25 -6.50
CA VAL A 124 -36.19 10.79 -7.84
C VAL A 124 -37.36 11.62 -8.36
N SER A 125 -38.57 11.08 -8.24
CA SER A 125 -39.82 11.77 -8.67
C SER A 125 -40.06 13.02 -7.85
N ASP A 126 -39.92 12.96 -6.53
CA ASP A 126 -40.11 14.09 -5.63
C ASP A 126 -39.13 15.23 -5.92
N VAL A 127 -37.85 14.92 -6.18
CA VAL A 127 -36.82 15.91 -6.57
C VAL A 127 -37.17 16.56 -7.92
N ALA A 128 -37.56 15.74 -8.93
CA ALA A 128 -37.97 16.29 -10.24
C ALA A 128 -39.16 17.27 -10.14
N MET A 129 -40.12 16.97 -9.28
CA MET A 129 -41.29 17.82 -9.04
C MET A 129 -40.98 19.16 -8.37
N LEU A 130 -39.79 19.29 -7.71
CA LEU A 130 -39.41 20.56 -7.07
C LEU A 130 -39.35 21.73 -8.06
N SER A 131 -38.95 21.48 -9.30
CA SER A 131 -38.83 22.47 -10.37
C SER A 131 -40.21 23.14 -10.70
N LEU A 132 -41.28 22.41 -10.44
CA LEU A 132 -42.67 22.89 -10.72
C LEU A 132 -43.30 23.70 -9.57
N LEU A 133 -42.61 23.76 -8.42
CA LEU A 133 -43.13 24.48 -7.25
C LEU A 133 -42.75 25.97 -7.26
N PRO A 134 -43.61 26.87 -6.72
CA PRO A 134 -43.27 28.26 -6.47
C PRO A 134 -42.04 28.37 -5.55
N GLU A 135 -41.18 29.36 -5.81
CA GLU A 135 -39.92 29.56 -5.08
C GLU A 135 -40.14 29.68 -3.55
N SER A 136 -41.20 30.31 -3.13
CA SER A 136 -41.55 30.47 -1.70
C SER A 136 -41.77 29.17 -0.94
N THR A 137 -42.20 28.09 -1.61
CA THR A 137 -42.46 26.78 -1.00
C THR A 137 -41.41 25.75 -1.35
N ARG A 138 -40.64 25.99 -2.42
CA ARG A 138 -39.61 25.05 -2.94
C ARG A 138 -38.54 24.70 -1.91
N LYS A 139 -37.93 25.70 -1.29
CA LYS A 139 -36.87 25.52 -0.28
C LYS A 139 -37.31 24.63 0.90
N GLN A 140 -38.51 24.90 1.43
CA GLN A 140 -39.06 24.11 2.55
C GLN A 140 -39.39 22.68 2.11
N ARG A 141 -39.94 22.48 0.92
CA ARG A 141 -40.24 21.13 0.38
C ARG A 141 -38.98 20.36 0.09
N GLN A 142 -38.00 20.99 -0.52
CA GLN A 142 -36.66 20.40 -0.77
C GLN A 142 -36.04 19.91 0.54
N THR A 143 -35.98 20.75 1.56
CA THR A 143 -35.49 20.40 2.88
C THR A 143 -36.14 19.14 3.41
N ASN A 144 -37.47 19.05 3.38
CA ASN A 144 -38.18 17.88 3.89
C ASN A 144 -37.95 16.61 3.09
N ILE A 145 -37.78 16.71 1.75
CA ILE A 145 -37.51 15.57 0.88
C ILE A 145 -36.14 15.02 1.20
N TYR A 146 -35.08 15.86 1.22
CA TYR A 146 -33.70 15.41 1.49
C TYR A 146 -33.52 14.89 2.93
N ASP A 147 -34.23 15.48 3.94
CA ASP A 147 -34.19 14.96 5.31
C ASP A 147 -34.76 13.56 5.44
N ARG A 148 -35.93 13.32 4.85
CA ARG A 148 -36.56 11.99 4.86
C ARG A 148 -35.71 10.98 4.12
N HIS A 149 -35.19 11.37 2.98
CA HIS A 149 -34.35 10.49 2.16
C HIS A 149 -33.06 10.11 2.89
N GLN A 150 -32.33 11.08 3.45
CA GLN A 150 -31.10 10.80 4.19
C GLN A 150 -31.36 9.91 5.41
N GLN A 151 -32.44 10.10 6.13
CA GLN A 151 -32.83 9.21 7.23
C GLN A 151 -33.14 7.81 6.76
N PHE A 152 -33.79 7.65 5.61
CA PHE A 152 -34.08 6.34 5.04
C PHE A 152 -32.80 5.64 4.60
N VAL A 153 -31.93 6.34 3.85
CA VAL A 153 -30.65 5.80 3.34
C VAL A 153 -29.74 5.41 4.50
N ASN A 154 -29.67 6.20 5.57
CA ASN A 154 -28.90 5.86 6.76
C ASN A 154 -29.42 4.55 7.41
N ARG A 155 -30.75 4.42 7.55
CA ARG A 155 -31.35 3.18 8.08
C ARG A 155 -31.08 1.99 7.19
N LEU A 156 -31.23 2.15 5.87
CA LEU A 156 -31.01 1.08 4.89
C LEU A 156 -29.53 0.64 4.90
N PHE A 157 -28.61 1.58 4.89
CA PHE A 157 -27.18 1.29 4.99
C PHE A 157 -26.86 0.40 6.20
N ASN A 158 -27.34 0.84 7.39
CA ASN A 158 -27.12 0.10 8.62
C ASN A 158 -27.78 -1.28 8.63
N ALA A 159 -28.98 -1.40 8.06
CA ALA A 159 -29.65 -2.70 7.90
C ALA A 159 -28.89 -3.67 6.99
N LEU A 160 -28.26 -3.15 5.91
CA LEU A 160 -27.58 -3.96 4.93
C LEU A 160 -26.23 -4.50 5.43
N TRP A 161 -25.38 -3.66 6.02
CA TRP A 161 -24.09 -4.15 6.47
C TRP A 161 -24.16 -5.02 7.73
N THR A 162 -25.25 -4.93 8.50
CA THR A 162 -25.53 -5.82 9.64
C THR A 162 -26.50 -6.97 9.29
N SER A 163 -26.85 -7.12 8.01
CA SER A 163 -27.78 -8.17 7.58
C SER A 163 -27.20 -9.56 7.74
N CYS A 164 -28.06 -10.53 8.08
CA CYS A 164 -27.74 -11.94 8.02
C CYS A 164 -27.36 -12.40 6.61
N GLN A 165 -27.00 -13.68 6.46
CA GLN A 165 -26.69 -14.31 5.17
C GLN A 165 -27.88 -14.17 4.21
N TRP A 166 -27.60 -13.67 3.01
CA TRP A 166 -28.60 -13.41 2.00
C TRP A 166 -29.12 -14.68 1.32
N THR A 167 -30.35 -14.63 0.89
CA THR A 167 -30.94 -15.61 -0.06
C THR A 167 -30.53 -15.26 -1.49
N GLU A 168 -30.78 -16.17 -2.42
CA GLU A 168 -30.61 -15.90 -3.85
C GLU A 168 -31.57 -14.80 -4.33
N GLU A 169 -32.80 -14.76 -3.78
CA GLU A 169 -33.78 -13.73 -4.08
C GLU A 169 -33.30 -12.33 -3.68
N ASP A 170 -32.64 -12.18 -2.51
CA ASP A 170 -32.01 -10.95 -2.09
C ASP A 170 -30.91 -10.51 -3.07
N SER A 171 -30.06 -11.46 -3.49
CA SER A 171 -29.01 -11.19 -4.47
C SER A 171 -29.56 -10.67 -5.80
N VAL A 172 -30.61 -11.32 -6.32
CA VAL A 172 -31.28 -10.89 -7.56
C VAL A 172 -31.90 -9.50 -7.40
N PHE A 173 -32.57 -9.26 -6.28
CA PHE A 173 -33.18 -7.96 -6.00
C PHE A 173 -32.17 -6.83 -5.93
N TYR A 174 -31.13 -6.95 -5.08
CA TYR A 174 -30.12 -5.90 -4.90
C TYR A 174 -29.27 -5.70 -6.14
N THR A 175 -28.98 -6.76 -6.91
CA THR A 175 -28.37 -6.62 -8.23
C THR A 175 -29.23 -5.76 -9.15
N GLY A 176 -30.51 -6.07 -9.28
CA GLY A 176 -31.44 -5.30 -10.10
C GLY A 176 -31.62 -3.86 -9.63
N LEU A 177 -31.54 -3.61 -8.33
CA LEU A 177 -31.63 -2.27 -7.74
C LEU A 177 -30.38 -1.42 -8.07
N LEU A 178 -29.20 -2.01 -7.92
CA LEU A 178 -27.92 -1.36 -8.19
C LEU A 178 -27.65 -1.10 -9.68
N LEU A 179 -28.34 -1.82 -10.55
CA LEU A 179 -28.29 -1.61 -12.02
C LEU A 179 -29.44 -0.77 -12.56
N SER A 180 -30.37 -0.35 -11.69
CA SER A 180 -31.57 0.35 -12.10
C SER A 180 -31.28 1.81 -12.50
N PRO A 181 -31.67 2.29 -13.69
CA PRO A 181 -31.57 3.70 -14.05
C PRO A 181 -32.57 4.61 -13.31
N THR A 182 -33.53 4.04 -12.56
CA THR A 182 -34.55 4.78 -11.81
C THR A 182 -34.13 5.11 -10.36
N VAL A 183 -32.96 4.61 -9.92
CA VAL A 183 -32.35 4.88 -8.62
C VAL A 183 -31.17 5.81 -8.80
N VAL A 184 -31.04 6.81 -7.92
CA VAL A 184 -29.93 7.80 -7.99
C VAL A 184 -28.59 7.10 -7.78
N SER A 185 -27.60 7.44 -8.59
CA SER A 185 -26.23 6.89 -8.48
C SER A 185 -25.67 6.99 -7.05
N GLY A 186 -25.89 8.10 -6.35
CA GLY A 186 -25.45 8.26 -4.96
C GLY A 186 -26.00 7.20 -4.02
N ASP A 187 -27.28 6.84 -4.16
CA ASP A 187 -27.91 5.77 -3.35
C ASP A 187 -27.34 4.40 -3.72
N GLN A 188 -27.15 4.14 -5.01
CA GLN A 188 -26.52 2.89 -5.49
C GLN A 188 -25.09 2.74 -4.92
N GLN A 189 -24.33 3.82 -4.89
CA GLN A 189 -22.98 3.85 -4.31
C GLN A 189 -22.97 3.54 -2.81
N ILE A 190 -23.92 4.11 -2.06
CA ILE A 190 -24.08 3.88 -0.62
C ILE A 190 -24.49 2.42 -0.36
N ILE A 191 -25.44 1.90 -1.11
CA ILE A 191 -25.90 0.51 -1.01
C ILE A 191 -24.77 -0.47 -1.34
N ALA A 192 -24.02 -0.23 -2.43
CA ALA A 192 -22.87 -1.05 -2.79
C ALA A 192 -21.80 -1.06 -1.67
N SER A 193 -21.54 0.09 -1.04
CA SER A 193 -20.61 0.16 0.09
C SER A 193 -21.12 -0.57 1.34
N ALA A 194 -22.43 -0.52 1.63
CA ALA A 194 -23.02 -1.28 2.72
C ALA A 194 -22.91 -2.79 2.52
N ILE A 195 -23.17 -3.27 1.29
CA ILE A 195 -23.02 -4.68 0.92
C ILE A 195 -21.57 -5.10 1.05
N SER A 196 -20.63 -4.28 0.55
CA SER A 196 -19.20 -4.53 0.64
C SER A 196 -18.72 -4.62 2.09
N LEU A 197 -19.11 -3.67 2.93
CA LEU A 197 -18.75 -3.65 4.35
C LEU A 197 -19.29 -4.90 5.08
N GLY A 198 -20.53 -5.28 4.81
CA GLY A 198 -21.13 -6.50 5.36
C GLY A 198 -20.40 -7.77 4.92
N ALA A 199 -20.05 -7.87 3.63
CA ALA A 199 -19.34 -9.03 3.07
C ALA A 199 -17.87 -9.12 3.56
N MET A 200 -17.19 -8.00 3.79
CA MET A 200 -15.86 -7.96 4.39
C MET A 200 -15.86 -8.42 5.85
N ASN A 201 -16.88 -8.06 6.62
CA ASN A 201 -16.99 -8.47 8.03
C ASN A 201 -17.42 -9.92 8.21
N GLN A 202 -18.22 -10.42 7.30
CA GLN A 202 -18.75 -11.80 7.33
C GLN A 202 -19.01 -12.26 5.90
N PHE A 203 -18.22 -13.23 5.44
CA PHE A 203 -18.37 -13.75 4.08
C PHE A 203 -19.81 -14.21 3.81
N ASP A 204 -20.31 -13.83 2.65
CA ASP A 204 -21.64 -14.21 2.14
C ASP A 204 -21.56 -14.37 0.63
N ILE A 205 -21.77 -15.59 0.15
CA ILE A 205 -21.65 -15.93 -1.27
C ILE A 205 -22.64 -15.15 -2.15
N ASN A 206 -23.83 -14.83 -1.63
CA ASN A 206 -24.84 -14.09 -2.37
C ASN A 206 -24.51 -12.59 -2.44
N LYS A 207 -23.98 -11.99 -1.36
CA LYS A 207 -23.43 -10.60 -1.40
C LYS A 207 -22.24 -10.52 -2.34
N PHE A 208 -21.32 -11.51 -2.31
CA PHE A 208 -20.20 -11.60 -3.24
C PHE A 208 -20.68 -11.67 -4.70
N LYS A 209 -21.61 -12.58 -5.03
CA LYS A 209 -22.20 -12.70 -6.38
C LYS A 209 -22.89 -11.41 -6.84
N THR A 210 -23.58 -10.72 -5.93
CA THR A 210 -24.18 -9.41 -6.19
C THR A 210 -23.12 -8.38 -6.61
N LEU A 211 -22.05 -8.22 -5.82
CA LEU A 211 -20.96 -7.28 -6.11
C LEU A 211 -20.27 -7.62 -7.43
N VAL A 212 -20.00 -8.89 -7.71
CA VAL A 212 -19.43 -9.30 -9.01
C VAL A 212 -20.37 -8.98 -10.16
N SER A 213 -21.67 -9.26 -10.02
CA SER A 213 -22.65 -8.96 -11.07
C SER A 213 -22.77 -7.45 -11.33
N VAL A 214 -22.77 -6.64 -10.30
CA VAL A 214 -22.78 -5.17 -10.41
C VAL A 214 -21.48 -4.67 -11.07
N TYR A 215 -20.32 -5.18 -10.68
CA TYR A 215 -19.05 -4.86 -11.32
C TYR A 215 -19.06 -5.11 -12.84
N ARG A 216 -19.68 -6.24 -13.26
CA ARG A 216 -19.73 -6.62 -14.69
C ARG A 216 -20.72 -5.77 -15.51
N HIS A 217 -21.82 -5.33 -14.92
CA HIS A 217 -22.97 -4.81 -15.67
C HIS A 217 -23.34 -3.37 -15.36
N ALA A 218 -22.76 -2.73 -14.33
CA ALA A 218 -23.07 -1.35 -14.01
C ALA A 218 -22.55 -0.41 -15.12
N SER A 219 -23.43 0.47 -15.58
CA SER A 219 -23.10 1.56 -16.51
C SER A 219 -22.50 2.77 -15.80
N ASP A 220 -22.81 2.95 -14.52
CA ASP A 220 -22.25 4.00 -13.68
C ASP A 220 -20.88 3.57 -13.13
N GLU A 221 -19.85 4.32 -13.47
CA GLU A 221 -18.48 3.96 -13.13
C GLU A 221 -18.21 4.06 -11.62
N TYR A 222 -18.85 4.99 -10.91
CA TYR A 222 -18.73 5.10 -9.45
C TYR A 222 -19.27 3.85 -8.74
N VAL A 223 -20.41 3.35 -9.21
CA VAL A 223 -21.02 2.11 -8.68
C VAL A 223 -20.16 0.91 -9.05
N ARG A 224 -19.67 0.84 -10.28
CA ARG A 224 -18.83 -0.24 -10.79
C ARG A 224 -17.53 -0.36 -9.99
N GLN A 225 -16.85 0.76 -9.71
CA GLN A 225 -15.60 0.75 -8.96
C GLN A 225 -15.77 0.40 -7.49
N ARG A 226 -16.87 0.83 -6.85
CA ARG A 226 -17.20 0.37 -5.49
C ARG A 226 -17.48 -1.12 -5.43
N ALA A 227 -18.17 -1.65 -6.43
CA ALA A 227 -18.42 -3.09 -6.55
C ALA A 227 -17.14 -3.89 -6.81
N LEU A 228 -16.20 -3.37 -7.62
CA LEU A 228 -14.87 -3.97 -7.82
C LEU A 228 -14.10 -4.11 -6.51
N VAL A 229 -13.94 -3.02 -5.78
CA VAL A 229 -13.25 -3.03 -4.48
C VAL A 229 -13.97 -3.95 -3.51
N GLY A 230 -15.30 -3.90 -3.49
CA GLY A 230 -16.13 -4.69 -2.58
C GLY A 230 -15.98 -6.20 -2.80
N TRP A 231 -16.06 -6.70 -4.04
CA TRP A 231 -15.94 -8.12 -4.28
C TRP A 231 -14.51 -8.62 -4.02
N VAL A 232 -13.48 -7.84 -4.38
CA VAL A 232 -12.08 -8.23 -4.12
C VAL A 232 -11.81 -8.34 -2.61
N LEU A 233 -12.24 -7.37 -1.81
CA LEU A 233 -12.06 -7.39 -0.37
C LEU A 233 -12.99 -8.37 0.36
N SER A 234 -14.03 -8.90 -0.30
CA SER A 234 -14.88 -9.94 0.26
C SER A 234 -14.40 -11.36 -0.06
N VAL A 235 -13.34 -11.51 -0.86
CA VAL A 235 -12.70 -12.82 -1.08
C VAL A 235 -11.91 -13.20 0.16
N PHE A 236 -12.28 -14.34 0.75
CA PHE A 236 -11.54 -14.92 1.88
C PHE A 236 -10.76 -16.14 1.43
N GLU A 237 -9.49 -16.20 1.82
CA GLU A 237 -8.69 -17.40 1.65
C GLU A 237 -9.23 -18.52 2.57
N GLY A 238 -9.24 -19.76 2.09
CA GLY A 238 -9.75 -20.89 2.86
C GLY A 238 -11.24 -21.14 2.78
N MET A 239 -12.03 -20.34 2.04
CA MET A 239 -13.47 -20.57 1.80
C MET A 239 -13.77 -21.66 0.76
N ASP A 240 -12.98 -22.73 0.73
CA ASP A 240 -13.11 -23.86 -0.22
C ASP A 240 -14.45 -24.62 -0.12
N ILE A 241 -15.24 -24.30 0.90
CA ILE A 241 -16.61 -24.82 1.01
C ILE A 241 -17.59 -24.19 0.01
N PHE A 242 -17.22 -23.05 -0.59
CA PHE A 242 -17.99 -22.34 -1.61
C PHE A 242 -17.29 -22.42 -2.97
N ALA A 243 -17.35 -23.56 -3.63
CA ALA A 243 -16.75 -23.77 -4.95
C ALA A 243 -17.21 -22.76 -6.01
N GLU A 244 -18.38 -22.14 -5.81
CA GLU A 244 -18.90 -21.08 -6.67
C GLU A 244 -18.01 -19.82 -6.63
N GLN A 245 -17.38 -19.50 -5.50
CA GLN A 245 -16.44 -18.39 -5.41
C GLN A 245 -15.25 -18.61 -6.35
N ASP A 246 -14.65 -19.80 -6.31
CA ASP A 246 -13.53 -20.18 -7.17
C ASP A 246 -13.88 -20.13 -8.65
N ALA A 247 -15.05 -20.66 -9.02
CA ALA A 247 -15.53 -20.65 -10.38
C ALA A 247 -15.68 -19.21 -10.93
N VAL A 248 -16.29 -18.33 -10.14
CA VAL A 248 -16.50 -16.92 -10.51
C VAL A 248 -15.17 -16.16 -10.63
N VAL A 249 -14.24 -16.37 -9.69
CA VAL A 249 -12.91 -15.71 -9.72
C VAL A 249 -12.11 -16.18 -10.95
N ARG A 250 -12.10 -17.48 -11.26
CA ARG A 250 -11.44 -18.02 -12.45
C ARG A 250 -12.02 -17.46 -13.74
N GLU A 251 -13.36 -17.36 -13.82
CA GLU A 251 -14.04 -16.78 -14.96
C GLU A 251 -13.66 -15.30 -15.13
N LEU A 252 -13.66 -14.49 -14.06
CA LEU A 252 -13.24 -13.09 -14.09
C LEU A 252 -11.78 -12.94 -14.55
N CYS A 253 -10.89 -13.74 -13.99
CA CYS A 253 -9.47 -13.70 -14.32
C CYS A 253 -9.14 -14.26 -15.71
N SER A 254 -10.09 -14.85 -16.44
CA SER A 254 -9.90 -15.23 -17.85
C SER A 254 -9.91 -14.02 -18.80
N ASP A 255 -10.45 -12.88 -18.35
CA ASP A 255 -10.45 -11.63 -19.12
C ASP A 255 -9.20 -10.78 -18.81
N SER A 256 -8.39 -10.53 -19.83
CA SER A 256 -7.16 -9.75 -19.71
C SER A 256 -7.40 -8.27 -19.38
N SER A 257 -8.57 -7.72 -19.59
CA SER A 257 -8.94 -6.37 -19.19
C SER A 257 -9.16 -6.32 -17.69
N ILE A 258 -9.83 -7.30 -17.12
CA ILE A 258 -10.09 -7.44 -15.69
C ILE A 258 -8.78 -7.67 -14.92
N THR A 259 -7.89 -8.56 -15.42
CA THR A 259 -6.60 -8.79 -14.75
C THR A 259 -5.71 -7.55 -14.69
N ARG A 260 -5.76 -6.67 -15.73
CA ARG A 260 -5.06 -5.38 -15.69
C ARG A 260 -5.70 -4.40 -14.70
N GLU A 261 -7.01 -4.39 -14.61
CA GLU A 261 -7.73 -3.56 -13.63
C GLU A 261 -7.43 -4.01 -12.21
N LEU A 262 -7.38 -5.33 -11.96
CA LEU A 262 -6.96 -5.92 -10.67
C LEU A 262 -5.50 -5.56 -10.32
N LEU A 263 -4.59 -5.58 -11.30
CA LEU A 263 -3.22 -5.12 -11.08
C LEU A 263 -3.17 -3.65 -10.62
N THR A 264 -3.93 -2.78 -11.28
CA THR A 264 -4.00 -1.37 -10.89
C THR A 264 -4.61 -1.20 -9.49
N LEU A 265 -5.65 -1.96 -9.16
CA LEU A 265 -6.26 -2.00 -7.84
C LEU A 265 -5.26 -2.44 -6.76
N GLN A 266 -4.48 -3.50 -7.03
CA GLN A 266 -3.44 -3.96 -6.07
C GLN A 266 -2.41 -2.87 -5.78
N ILE A 267 -1.95 -2.16 -6.80
CA ILE A 267 -1.01 -1.05 -6.63
C ILE A 267 -1.66 0.08 -5.82
N GLN A 268 -2.92 0.40 -6.07
CA GLN A 268 -3.65 1.42 -5.32
C GLN A 268 -3.85 1.04 -3.84
N PHE A 269 -4.04 -0.24 -3.53
CA PHE A 269 -4.06 -0.70 -2.14
C PHE A 269 -2.73 -0.42 -1.43
N PHE A 270 -1.60 -0.65 -2.09
CA PHE A 270 -0.30 -0.36 -1.51
C PHE A 270 -0.12 1.14 -1.21
N TYR A 271 -0.51 2.01 -2.13
CA TYR A 271 -0.47 3.45 -1.87
C TYR A 271 -1.38 3.87 -0.71
N SER A 272 -2.56 3.27 -0.58
CA SER A 272 -3.45 3.54 0.55
C SER A 272 -2.83 3.10 1.89
N GLN A 273 -2.20 1.93 1.96
CA GLN A 273 -1.51 1.45 3.15
C GLN A 273 -0.30 2.32 3.53
N ASP A 274 0.40 2.87 2.54
CA ASP A 274 1.59 3.68 2.76
C ASP A 274 1.25 5.16 3.06
N ALA A 275 -0.04 5.56 3.05
CA ALA A 275 -0.47 6.96 3.22
C ALA A 275 0.02 7.63 4.51
N GLU A 276 0.10 6.91 5.64
CA GLU A 276 0.65 7.46 6.88
C GLU A 276 2.16 7.67 6.79
N LYS A 277 2.91 6.74 6.19
CA LYS A 277 4.36 6.87 6.00
C LYS A 277 4.69 8.04 5.07
N ASP A 278 3.90 8.20 4.01
CA ASP A 278 4.03 9.32 3.09
C ASP A 278 3.72 10.65 3.78
N ASN A 279 2.66 10.69 4.60
CA ASN A 279 2.34 11.85 5.42
C ASN A 279 3.48 12.20 6.38
N ASP A 280 4.04 11.23 7.10
CA ASP A 280 5.15 11.46 8.02
C ASP A 280 6.38 12.01 7.30
N LYS A 281 6.66 11.53 6.10
CA LYS A 281 7.72 12.06 5.23
C LYS A 281 7.44 13.49 4.80
N ILE A 282 6.20 13.81 4.40
CA ILE A 282 5.78 15.16 4.04
C ILE A 282 5.94 16.10 5.24
N GLN A 283 5.45 15.71 6.42
CA GLN A 283 5.51 16.51 7.64
C GLN A 283 6.94 16.76 8.12
N ARG A 284 7.84 15.78 7.96
CA ARG A 284 9.23 15.89 8.41
C ARG A 284 10.13 16.59 7.41
N ASP A 285 10.01 16.26 6.11
CA ASP A 285 11.00 16.62 5.10
C ASP A 285 10.56 17.76 4.16
N ILE A 286 9.24 18.05 4.08
CA ILE A 286 8.66 19.00 3.14
C ILE A 286 8.02 20.20 3.85
N MET A 287 7.11 19.94 4.78
CA MET A 287 6.32 20.97 5.46
C MET A 287 7.15 22.01 6.23
N PRO A 288 8.23 21.65 6.96
CA PRO A 288 9.03 22.64 7.67
C PRO A 288 9.68 23.69 6.74
N ASP A 289 10.09 23.25 5.56
CA ASP A 289 10.71 24.16 4.57
C ASP A 289 9.67 25.07 3.92
N ILE A 290 8.48 24.54 3.59
CA ILE A 290 7.36 25.33 3.08
C ILE A 290 6.95 26.37 4.14
N MET A 291 6.82 25.98 5.42
CA MET A 291 6.44 26.90 6.50
C MET A 291 7.51 27.96 6.80
N ARG A 292 8.80 27.64 6.66
CA ARG A 292 9.89 28.61 6.84
C ARG A 292 9.93 29.65 5.74
N ASN A 293 9.66 29.20 4.50
CA ASN A 293 9.78 30.02 3.30
C ASN A 293 8.46 30.73 2.94
N SER A 294 7.33 30.39 3.60
CA SER A 294 6.07 31.11 3.43
C SER A 294 6.01 32.33 4.36
N ASN A 295 5.41 33.41 3.88
CA ASN A 295 5.11 34.58 4.70
C ASN A 295 3.99 34.34 5.73
N LEU A 296 3.60 33.08 5.93
CA LEU A 296 2.52 32.70 6.82
C LEU A 296 3.11 32.14 8.13
N ALA A 297 2.57 32.57 9.26
CA ALA A 297 2.87 32.04 10.58
C ALA A 297 1.61 31.43 11.18
N VAL A 298 1.78 30.26 11.83
CA VAL A 298 0.68 29.65 12.59
C VAL A 298 0.62 30.32 13.96
N GLY A 299 -0.31 31.23 14.14
CA GLY A 299 -0.61 31.87 15.43
C GLY A 299 -1.60 31.04 16.24
N ARG A 300 -1.82 31.45 17.51
CA ARG A 300 -2.73 30.79 18.46
C ARG A 300 -4.20 30.79 18.01
N LEU A 301 -4.57 31.66 17.05
CA LEU A 301 -5.91 31.88 16.54
C LEU A 301 -6.04 31.58 15.03
N GLY A 302 -5.04 30.97 14.38
CA GLY A 302 -5.06 30.65 12.96
C GLY A 302 -3.77 31.04 12.23
N ILE A 303 -3.84 31.07 10.90
CA ILE A 303 -2.75 31.47 10.04
C ILE A 303 -2.69 33.00 10.01
N ILE A 304 -1.56 33.58 10.37
CA ILE A 304 -1.31 35.03 10.40
C ILE A 304 -0.19 35.30 9.38
N GLU A 305 -0.39 36.34 8.58
CA GLU A 305 0.66 36.85 7.71
C GLU A 305 1.78 37.48 8.58
N LYS A 306 3.04 37.09 8.33
CA LYS A 306 4.18 37.72 9.00
C LYS A 306 4.29 39.16 8.51
N GLU A 307 4.40 40.12 9.41
CA GLU A 307 4.77 41.50 9.02
C GLU A 307 6.11 41.43 8.30
N GLU A 308 6.13 41.78 7.01
CA GLU A 308 7.36 41.88 6.22
C GLU A 308 8.24 42.99 6.76
N ASP A 309 9.47 42.64 7.10
CA ASP A 309 10.50 43.63 7.36
C ASP A 309 11.01 44.16 6.00
N ALA A 310 10.34 45.20 5.52
CA ALA A 310 10.56 45.80 4.21
C ALA A 310 12.03 46.16 3.94
N LEU A 311 12.86 46.30 5.00
CA LEU A 311 14.28 46.54 4.93
C LEU A 311 15.10 45.30 4.58
N GLU A 312 14.70 44.13 5.04
CA GLU A 312 15.40 42.86 4.79
C GLU A 312 15.20 42.39 3.35
N ASN A 313 14.02 42.62 2.78
CA ASN A 313 13.71 42.32 1.38
C ASN A 313 14.45 43.23 0.38
N ILE A 314 14.70 44.46 0.73
CA ILE A 314 15.47 45.39 -0.12
C ILE A 314 16.98 45.06 -0.11
N LEU A 315 17.48 44.45 0.98
CA LEU A 315 18.90 44.14 1.14
C LEU A 315 19.31 42.79 0.55
N HIS A 316 18.35 41.87 0.35
CA HIS A 316 18.61 40.48 -0.07
C HIS A 316 17.64 39.97 -1.14
N GLN A 317 17.52 40.68 -2.25
CA GLN A 317 16.67 40.28 -3.39
C GLN A 317 16.99 38.88 -3.92
N ASP A 318 18.27 38.48 -3.96
CA ASP A 318 18.69 37.12 -4.34
C ASP A 318 18.28 36.03 -3.33
N ALA A 319 17.91 36.39 -2.10
CA ALA A 319 17.48 35.44 -1.08
C ALA A 319 16.01 35.08 -1.24
N GLU A 320 15.19 36.02 -1.75
CA GLU A 320 13.77 35.79 -2.01
C GLU A 320 13.57 34.86 -3.23
N ASP A 321 14.34 35.11 -4.30
CA ASP A 321 14.32 34.23 -5.48
C ASP A 321 14.74 32.78 -5.12
N ARG A 322 15.79 32.61 -4.30
CA ARG A 322 16.22 31.30 -3.82
C ARG A 322 15.19 30.62 -2.91
N ARG A 323 14.48 31.38 -2.07
CA ARG A 323 13.38 30.85 -1.23
C ARG A 323 12.21 30.39 -2.08
N MET A 324 11.84 31.18 -3.10
CA MET A 324 10.78 30.85 -4.04
C MET A 324 11.13 29.58 -4.83
N GLU A 325 12.35 29.47 -5.35
CA GLU A 325 12.84 28.31 -6.09
C GLU A 325 12.84 27.03 -5.22
N GLN A 326 13.28 27.13 -3.97
CA GLN A 326 13.22 26.01 -3.01
C GLN A 326 11.78 25.59 -2.68
N MET A 327 10.87 26.56 -2.55
CA MET A 327 9.45 26.27 -2.32
C MET A 327 8.83 25.59 -3.53
N GLU A 328 9.11 26.06 -4.75
CA GLU A 328 8.64 25.44 -5.99
C GLU A 328 9.16 24.01 -6.14
N GLU A 329 10.41 23.73 -5.81
CA GLU A 329 10.99 22.40 -5.83
C GLU A 329 10.26 21.44 -4.86
N LYS A 330 9.97 21.91 -3.63
CA LYS A 330 9.25 21.11 -2.63
C LYS A 330 7.80 20.85 -3.01
N VAL A 331 7.12 21.85 -3.56
CA VAL A 331 5.75 21.69 -4.10
C VAL A 331 5.75 20.71 -5.27
N ARG A 332 6.74 20.82 -6.18
CA ARG A 332 6.90 19.88 -7.30
C ARG A 332 7.09 18.44 -6.80
N LYS A 333 7.95 18.26 -5.79
CA LYS A 333 8.17 16.94 -5.18
C LYS A 333 6.89 16.36 -4.58
N MET A 334 6.08 17.19 -3.91
CA MET A 334 4.79 16.76 -3.37
C MET A 334 3.80 16.40 -4.49
N MET A 335 3.76 17.19 -5.57
CA MET A 335 2.95 16.86 -6.76
C MET A 335 3.40 15.57 -7.45
N ASP A 336 4.70 15.33 -7.51
CA ASP A 336 5.24 14.08 -8.08
C ASP A 336 4.87 12.86 -7.22
N MET A 337 4.88 12.98 -5.90
CA MET A 337 4.36 11.95 -4.99
C MET A 337 2.88 11.68 -5.27
N GLN A 338 2.05 12.73 -5.43
CA GLN A 338 0.63 12.60 -5.76
C GLN A 338 0.42 11.90 -7.11
N LYS A 339 1.18 12.27 -8.16
CA LYS A 339 1.13 11.61 -9.47
C LYS A 339 1.52 10.14 -9.41
N GLN A 340 2.41 9.77 -8.49
CA GLN A 340 2.79 8.39 -8.24
C GLN A 340 1.72 7.61 -7.46
N GLY A 341 0.70 8.29 -6.92
CA GLY A 341 -0.43 7.67 -6.23
C GLY A 341 -0.51 7.91 -4.73
N SER A 342 0.48 8.60 -4.13
CA SER A 342 0.50 8.91 -2.69
C SER A 342 -0.65 9.81 -2.27
N ASP A 343 -1.23 9.55 -1.10
CA ASP A 343 -2.29 10.37 -0.50
C ASP A 343 -1.70 11.54 0.31
N ILE A 344 -1.38 12.61 -0.39
CA ILE A 344 -0.76 13.80 0.21
C ILE A 344 -1.70 14.60 1.14
N TYR A 345 -3.00 14.34 1.08
CA TYR A 345 -4.02 15.07 1.84
C TYR A 345 -4.38 14.42 3.17
N PHE A 346 -4.00 13.16 3.40
CA PHE A 346 -4.37 12.38 4.58
C PHE A 346 -4.13 13.13 5.90
N GLY A 347 -2.94 13.68 6.08
CA GLY A 347 -2.57 14.39 7.33
C GLY A 347 -3.36 15.65 7.58
N GLY A 348 -3.66 16.42 6.55
CA GLY A 348 -4.44 17.66 6.65
C GLY A 348 -5.88 17.42 7.10
N PHE A 349 -6.52 16.37 6.57
CA PHE A 349 -7.92 16.05 6.87
C PHE A 349 -8.12 15.20 8.13
N ARG A 350 -7.08 14.58 8.67
CA ARG A 350 -7.17 13.69 9.85
C ARG A 350 -7.89 14.31 11.05
N GLN A 351 -7.61 15.59 11.38
CA GLN A 351 -8.23 16.27 12.50
C GLN A 351 -9.70 16.61 12.24
N MET A 352 -10.07 16.89 11.00
CA MET A 352 -11.42 17.24 10.60
C MET A 352 -12.39 16.06 10.65
N LYS A 353 -11.87 14.81 10.65
CA LYS A 353 -12.69 13.59 10.84
C LYS A 353 -13.29 13.45 12.25
N ARG A 354 -12.98 14.36 13.15
CA ARG A 354 -13.59 14.44 14.49
C ARG A 354 -14.92 15.17 14.53
N PHE A 355 -15.37 15.76 13.43
CA PHE A 355 -16.71 16.38 13.35
C PHE A 355 -17.80 15.34 13.65
N PRO A 356 -18.91 15.75 14.34
CA PRO A 356 -20.02 14.84 14.67
C PRO A 356 -20.61 14.11 13.46
N PHE A 357 -20.49 14.69 12.28
CA PHE A 357 -20.86 14.09 11.01
C PHE A 357 -20.27 12.68 10.84
N PHE A 358 -19.00 12.49 11.18
CA PHE A 358 -18.29 11.22 11.05
C PHE A 358 -18.56 10.20 12.18
N ASN A 359 -19.49 10.51 13.10
CA ASN A 359 -19.97 9.52 14.05
C ASN A 359 -20.87 8.45 13.42
N GLU A 360 -21.52 8.78 12.30
CA GLU A 360 -22.35 7.88 11.51
C GLU A 360 -21.52 7.16 10.46
N VAL A 361 -21.57 5.81 10.42
CA VAL A 361 -20.78 5.00 9.47
C VAL A 361 -21.10 5.36 8.01
N VAL A 362 -22.39 5.56 7.69
CA VAL A 362 -22.84 5.89 6.33
C VAL A 362 -22.16 7.13 5.75
N ASN A 363 -21.85 8.11 6.60
CA ASN A 363 -21.28 9.39 6.17
C ASN A 363 -19.82 9.30 5.67
N TRP A 364 -19.13 8.19 5.94
CA TRP A 364 -17.82 7.90 5.38
C TRP A 364 -17.89 7.44 3.92
N PHE A 365 -19.05 6.95 3.49
CA PHE A 365 -19.29 6.37 2.17
C PHE A 365 -20.27 7.16 1.32
N THR A 366 -20.88 8.22 1.88
CA THR A 366 -21.84 9.06 1.17
C THR A 366 -21.12 9.93 0.15
N PRO A 367 -21.44 9.84 -1.15
CA PRO A 367 -20.96 10.77 -2.16
C PRO A 367 -21.29 12.21 -1.78
N PHE A 368 -20.40 13.13 -2.11
CA PHE A 368 -20.61 14.54 -1.78
C PHE A 368 -21.73 15.16 -2.64
N TYR A 369 -22.69 15.81 -1.99
CA TYR A 369 -23.70 16.64 -2.65
C TYR A 369 -24.09 17.81 -1.74
N LEU A 370 -24.36 18.96 -2.37
CA LEU A 370 -24.57 20.23 -1.63
C LEU A 370 -25.86 20.26 -0.83
N GLU A 371 -26.88 19.50 -1.26
CA GLU A 371 -28.19 19.42 -0.61
C GLU A 371 -28.20 18.55 0.65
N HIS A 372 -27.04 17.91 0.98
CA HIS A 372 -26.95 17.10 2.18
C HIS A 372 -27.37 17.88 3.43
N PRO A 373 -28.25 17.31 4.29
CA PRO A 373 -28.78 18.02 5.47
C PRO A 373 -27.73 18.63 6.38
N ALA A 374 -26.56 17.96 6.53
CA ALA A 374 -25.46 18.45 7.37
C ALA A 374 -24.77 19.71 6.80
N LEU A 375 -24.87 19.99 5.51
CA LEU A 375 -24.24 21.15 4.87
C LEU A 375 -25.12 22.41 4.86
N ARG A 376 -26.33 22.35 5.36
CA ARG A 376 -27.24 23.52 5.37
C ARG A 376 -26.67 24.75 6.07
N PRO A 377 -25.99 24.65 7.21
CA PRO A 377 -25.37 25.82 7.83
C PRO A 377 -24.31 26.45 6.91
N VAL A 378 -23.52 25.64 6.26
CA VAL A 378 -22.49 26.07 5.29
C VAL A 378 -23.16 26.81 4.13
N MET A 379 -24.16 26.19 3.51
CA MET A 379 -24.88 26.76 2.35
C MET A 379 -25.63 28.05 2.64
N ARG A 380 -26.03 28.27 3.89
CA ARG A 380 -26.65 29.58 4.31
C ARG A 380 -25.61 30.71 4.25
N ASN A 381 -24.36 30.43 4.54
CA ASN A 381 -23.28 31.43 4.63
C ASN A 381 -22.63 31.70 3.28
N PHE A 382 -22.54 30.68 2.40
CA PHE A 382 -21.90 30.77 1.10
C PHE A 382 -22.85 31.10 -0.06
N GLY A 383 -24.19 30.97 0.13
CA GLY A 383 -25.17 31.18 -0.92
C GLY A 383 -24.93 30.32 -2.16
N ASP A 384 -25.02 30.93 -3.34
CA ASP A 384 -24.75 30.28 -4.62
C ASP A 384 -23.25 30.41 -5.06
N SER A 385 -22.30 30.47 -4.12
CA SER A 385 -20.89 30.63 -4.44
C SER A 385 -20.42 29.49 -5.36
N ASN A 386 -19.88 29.86 -6.52
CA ASN A 386 -19.30 28.94 -7.47
C ASN A 386 -18.02 28.28 -6.93
N PHE A 387 -17.34 28.90 -5.98
CA PHE A 387 -16.09 28.40 -5.40
C PHE A 387 -16.23 26.98 -4.84
N LEU A 388 -17.20 26.76 -3.94
CA LEU A 388 -17.42 25.42 -3.39
C LEU A 388 -17.73 24.38 -4.47
N ARG A 389 -18.54 24.75 -5.45
CA ARG A 389 -18.90 23.85 -6.56
C ARG A 389 -17.68 23.49 -7.38
N ILE A 390 -16.87 24.47 -7.79
CA ILE A 390 -15.67 24.24 -8.60
C ILE A 390 -14.63 23.42 -7.82
N LEU A 391 -14.41 23.75 -6.53
CA LEU A 391 -13.46 23.03 -5.69
C LEU A 391 -13.87 21.56 -5.48
N MET A 392 -15.16 21.31 -5.30
CA MET A 392 -15.69 19.97 -5.10
C MET A 392 -15.72 19.14 -6.40
N ASP A 393 -15.95 19.78 -7.54
CA ASP A 393 -15.99 19.12 -8.84
C ASP A 393 -14.57 18.86 -9.41
N LYS A 394 -13.63 19.79 -9.19
CA LYS A 394 -12.28 19.74 -9.77
C LYS A 394 -11.18 19.40 -8.76
N GLY A 395 -11.47 19.37 -7.47
CA GLY A 395 -10.48 19.06 -6.44
C GLY A 395 -10.17 17.56 -6.35
N ASN A 396 -8.91 17.21 -6.10
CA ASN A 396 -8.44 15.83 -5.90
C ASN A 396 -8.77 15.27 -4.50
N PHE A 397 -9.94 15.59 -3.96
CA PHE A 397 -10.35 15.14 -2.63
C PHE A 397 -11.25 13.91 -2.74
N CYS A 398 -11.09 12.95 -1.82
CA CYS A 398 -12.10 11.91 -1.64
C CYS A 398 -13.40 12.49 -1.06
N GLU A 399 -14.49 11.75 -1.19
CA GLU A 399 -15.83 12.26 -0.86
C GLU A 399 -15.96 12.68 0.62
N SER A 400 -15.37 11.92 1.53
CA SER A 400 -15.36 12.25 2.96
C SER A 400 -14.51 13.49 3.28
N ASP A 401 -13.45 13.77 2.51
CA ASP A 401 -12.64 14.98 2.69
C ASP A 401 -13.36 16.23 2.19
N LYS A 402 -14.15 16.11 1.12
CA LYS A 402 -15.05 17.20 0.67
C LYS A 402 -16.00 17.63 1.78
N TYR A 403 -16.64 16.66 2.48
CA TYR A 403 -17.46 16.98 3.66
C TYR A 403 -16.65 17.60 4.78
N SER A 404 -15.45 17.08 5.07
CA SER A 404 -14.58 17.65 6.09
C SER A 404 -14.23 19.10 5.82
N PHE A 405 -13.87 19.40 4.58
CA PHE A 405 -13.53 20.75 4.14
C PHE A 405 -14.73 21.68 4.23
N ALA A 406 -15.89 21.28 3.68
CA ALA A 406 -17.11 22.09 3.71
C ALA A 406 -17.53 22.41 5.15
N LEU A 407 -17.51 21.43 6.07
CA LEU A 407 -17.85 21.63 7.47
C LEU A 407 -16.82 22.51 8.21
N ALA A 408 -15.54 22.43 7.85
CA ALA A 408 -14.52 23.31 8.42
C ALA A 408 -14.69 24.76 7.98
N LEU A 409 -15.10 25.00 6.74
CA LEU A 409 -15.35 26.34 6.23
C LEU A 409 -16.45 27.08 7.02
N GLU A 410 -17.45 26.38 7.54
CA GLU A 410 -18.48 27.00 8.41
C GLU A 410 -17.86 27.74 9.59
N HIS A 411 -16.80 27.20 10.15
CA HIS A 411 -16.13 27.77 11.33
C HIS A 411 -15.16 28.89 10.99
N ILE A 412 -14.58 28.87 9.79
CA ILE A 412 -13.52 29.80 9.38
C ILE A 412 -14.07 31.04 8.68
N ILE A 413 -15.16 30.91 7.90
CA ILE A 413 -15.64 31.97 7.01
C ILE A 413 -16.02 33.28 7.74
N ASN A 414 -16.54 33.17 8.97
CA ASN A 414 -16.89 34.33 9.79
C ASN A 414 -15.66 35.06 10.33
N GLN A 415 -14.45 34.48 10.20
CA GLN A 415 -13.19 35.04 10.66
C GLN A 415 -12.29 35.51 9.50
N LEU A 416 -12.68 35.20 8.24
CA LEU A 416 -11.92 35.61 7.06
C LEU A 416 -12.22 37.09 6.71
N PRO A 417 -11.17 37.91 6.41
CA PRO A 417 -11.32 39.25 5.85
C PRO A 417 -12.07 39.21 4.51
N GLU A 418 -12.80 40.29 4.17
CA GLU A 418 -13.58 40.34 2.94
C GLU A 418 -12.73 40.21 1.66
N ASN A 419 -11.53 40.78 1.66
CA ASN A 419 -10.59 40.63 0.55
C ASN A 419 -10.19 39.16 0.30
N MET A 420 -10.10 38.35 1.34
CA MET A 420 -9.83 36.91 1.19
C MET A 420 -11.04 36.15 0.64
N LYS A 421 -12.25 36.59 0.95
CA LYS A 421 -13.47 35.99 0.36
C LYS A 421 -13.53 36.27 -1.15
N GLU A 422 -13.21 37.50 -1.57
CA GLU A 422 -13.14 37.86 -2.99
C GLU A 422 -12.05 37.07 -3.74
N VAL A 423 -10.88 36.84 -3.12
CA VAL A 423 -9.80 36.03 -3.68
C VAL A 423 -10.22 34.57 -3.82
N MET A 424 -10.95 34.03 -2.85
CA MET A 424 -11.50 32.66 -2.93
C MET A 424 -12.52 32.49 -4.06
N GLU A 425 -13.16 33.57 -4.53
CA GLU A 425 -14.09 33.54 -5.66
C GLU A 425 -13.37 33.59 -7.03
N SER A 426 -12.06 33.87 -7.07
CA SER A 426 -11.30 33.90 -8.32
C SER A 426 -10.84 32.49 -8.75
N GLU A 427 -10.95 32.19 -10.03
CA GLU A 427 -10.52 30.90 -10.60
C GLU A 427 -8.99 30.66 -10.46
N ASP A 428 -8.20 31.71 -10.29
CA ASP A 428 -6.73 31.63 -10.21
C ASP A 428 -6.22 30.91 -8.94
N VAL A 429 -6.98 30.93 -7.85
CA VAL A 429 -6.61 30.27 -6.59
C VAL A 429 -6.81 28.75 -6.66
N LEU A 430 -7.62 28.30 -7.60
CA LEU A 430 -7.96 26.88 -7.76
C LEU A 430 -6.96 26.11 -8.61
N GLY A 431 -6.12 26.80 -9.40
CA GLY A 431 -5.15 26.17 -10.29
C GLY A 431 -4.26 25.10 -9.63
N PRO A 432 -3.64 25.36 -8.47
CA PRO A 432 -2.80 24.37 -7.75
C PRO A 432 -3.59 23.23 -7.11
N LEU A 433 -4.88 23.41 -6.86
CA LEU A 433 -5.77 22.40 -6.23
C LEU A 433 -6.57 21.60 -7.28
N ALA A 434 -6.56 22.04 -8.54
CA ALA A 434 -7.25 21.35 -9.62
C ALA A 434 -6.60 19.98 -9.90
N ALA A 435 -7.43 19.00 -10.19
CA ALA A 435 -6.99 17.67 -10.58
C ALA A 435 -6.11 17.73 -11.85
N THR A 436 -4.96 17.08 -11.80
CA THR A 436 -4.10 16.87 -12.96
C THR A 436 -4.58 15.72 -13.85
N GLU A 437 -5.49 14.90 -13.34
CA GLU A 437 -6.12 13.74 -13.99
C GLU A 437 -7.63 14.00 -14.13
N ASP A 438 -8.26 13.30 -15.05
CA ASP A 438 -9.72 13.34 -15.20
C ASP A 438 -10.39 12.73 -13.96
N PRO A 439 -11.15 13.49 -13.15
CA PRO A 439 -11.83 12.95 -11.97
C PRO A 439 -12.87 11.86 -12.29
N GLN A 440 -13.30 11.75 -13.55
CA GLN A 440 -14.27 10.76 -14.00
C GLN A 440 -13.62 9.49 -14.56
N ASP A 441 -12.28 9.44 -14.61
CA ASP A 441 -11.57 8.21 -14.99
C ASP A 441 -11.72 7.12 -13.91
N ALA A 442 -11.89 5.88 -14.34
CA ALA A 442 -12.08 4.72 -13.47
C ALA A 442 -10.99 4.56 -12.40
N VAL A 443 -9.73 4.88 -12.76
CA VAL A 443 -8.59 4.80 -11.83
C VAL A 443 -8.69 5.87 -10.74
N SER A 444 -9.09 7.08 -11.11
CA SER A 444 -9.28 8.21 -10.19
C SER A 444 -10.48 7.98 -9.26
N ILE A 445 -11.62 7.53 -9.79
CA ILE A 445 -12.81 7.17 -9.01
C ILE A 445 -12.48 6.09 -7.98
N ARG A 446 -11.79 5.03 -8.39
CA ARG A 446 -11.39 3.95 -7.49
C ARG A 446 -10.43 4.43 -6.41
N ARG A 447 -9.44 5.26 -6.77
CA ARG A 447 -8.48 5.85 -5.82
C ARG A 447 -9.18 6.66 -4.73
N THR A 448 -10.10 7.55 -5.10
CA THR A 448 -10.86 8.36 -4.13
C THR A 448 -11.71 7.49 -3.20
N TYR A 449 -12.36 6.45 -3.72
CA TYR A 449 -13.10 5.51 -2.89
C TYR A 449 -12.21 4.71 -1.93
N LEU A 450 -11.02 4.28 -2.37
CA LEU A 450 -10.05 3.63 -1.50
C LEU A 450 -9.52 4.56 -0.40
N GLN A 451 -9.36 5.84 -0.70
CA GLN A 451 -9.01 6.84 0.32
C GLN A 451 -10.12 6.99 1.37
N ASP A 452 -11.40 7.03 0.96
CA ASP A 452 -12.53 7.04 1.90
C ASP A 452 -12.55 5.78 2.76
N LEU A 453 -12.35 4.60 2.15
CA LEU A 453 -12.32 3.32 2.84
C LEU A 453 -11.15 3.24 3.84
N TYR A 454 -9.95 3.67 3.44
CA TYR A 454 -8.78 3.71 4.33
C TYR A 454 -9.00 4.67 5.50
N ARG A 455 -9.55 5.87 5.24
CA ARG A 455 -9.88 6.83 6.29
C ARG A 455 -10.90 6.28 7.27
N PHE A 456 -11.93 5.57 6.80
CA PHE A 456 -12.90 4.91 7.66
C PHE A 456 -12.21 3.93 8.62
N PHE A 457 -11.46 2.97 8.10
CA PHE A 457 -10.80 1.97 8.93
C PHE A 457 -9.73 2.56 9.87
N ARG A 458 -9.12 3.69 9.49
CA ARG A 458 -8.04 4.29 10.27
C ARG A 458 -8.51 5.33 11.28
N LEU A 459 -9.58 6.06 11.00
CA LEU A 459 -9.97 7.25 11.74
C LEU A 459 -11.35 7.15 12.40
N TYR A 460 -12.19 6.20 12.01
CA TYR A 460 -13.47 5.99 12.67
C TYR A 460 -13.26 5.52 14.11
N ARG A 461 -13.97 6.14 15.05
CA ARG A 461 -13.78 5.90 16.50
C ARG A 461 -13.97 4.45 16.96
N SER A 462 -14.80 3.69 16.26
CA SER A 462 -15.11 2.28 16.54
C SER A 462 -14.62 1.39 15.40
N SER A 463 -13.54 1.76 14.70
CA SER A 463 -12.97 0.95 13.60
C SER A 463 -12.58 -0.45 14.03
N GLY A 464 -12.18 -0.64 15.29
CA GLY A 464 -11.85 -1.96 15.86
C GLY A 464 -13.04 -2.93 15.95
N ASP A 465 -14.28 -2.47 15.73
CA ASP A 465 -15.46 -3.33 15.65
C ASP A 465 -15.61 -4.01 14.27
N PHE A 466 -14.78 -3.61 13.29
CA PHE A 466 -14.77 -4.10 11.91
C PHE A 466 -13.51 -4.87 11.61
N ILE A 467 -13.56 -5.76 10.62
CA ILE A 467 -12.36 -6.37 10.05
C ILE A 467 -11.67 -5.33 9.16
N ASN A 468 -10.47 -4.92 9.54
CA ASN A 468 -9.69 -3.92 8.81
C ASN A 468 -8.80 -4.60 7.76
N PRO A 469 -9.06 -4.45 6.45
CA PRO A 469 -8.27 -5.10 5.41
C PRO A 469 -6.89 -4.43 5.20
N PHE A 470 -6.65 -3.26 5.78
CA PHE A 470 -5.38 -2.53 5.65
C PHE A 470 -4.37 -2.83 6.77
N GLU A 471 -4.74 -3.61 7.77
CA GLU A 471 -3.87 -4.01 8.88
C GLU A 471 -3.62 -5.51 8.83
N ASP A 472 -2.38 -5.91 9.06
CA ASP A 472 -2.04 -7.30 9.36
C ASP A 472 -2.56 -7.64 10.76
N ASN A 473 -3.72 -8.26 10.80
CA ASN A 473 -4.39 -8.57 12.06
C ASN A 473 -3.78 -9.76 12.82
N GLY A 474 -2.76 -10.44 12.28
CA GLY A 474 -2.14 -11.62 12.91
C GLY A 474 -3.12 -12.74 13.25
N LYS A 475 -4.35 -12.64 12.79
CA LYS A 475 -5.46 -13.55 13.05
C LYS A 475 -5.61 -14.49 11.88
N GLY A 476 -4.75 -15.49 11.79
CA GLY A 476 -4.96 -16.68 10.97
C GLY A 476 -5.42 -16.49 9.52
N ASP A 477 -5.41 -17.53 8.76
CA ASP A 477 -5.58 -17.61 7.30
C ASP A 477 -6.93 -17.16 6.71
N PHE A 478 -7.83 -16.54 7.49
CA PHE A 478 -9.23 -16.28 7.09
C PHE A 478 -9.63 -14.80 7.10
N VAL A 479 -8.67 -13.89 7.13
CA VAL A 479 -8.96 -12.45 7.16
C VAL A 479 -8.68 -11.85 5.80
N ALA A 480 -9.62 -11.06 5.28
CA ALA A 480 -9.41 -10.28 4.07
C ALA A 480 -8.21 -9.34 4.27
N ASP A 481 -7.25 -9.43 3.37
CA ASP A 481 -6.08 -8.56 3.28
C ASP A 481 -6.11 -7.84 1.94
N THR A 482 -5.44 -6.73 1.85
CA THR A 482 -5.32 -5.99 0.59
C THR A 482 -4.33 -6.61 -0.38
N PHE A 483 -3.46 -7.54 0.04
CA PHE A 483 -2.50 -8.20 -0.85
C PHE A 483 -3.06 -9.46 -1.52
N PHE A 484 -4.19 -9.31 -2.20
CA PHE A 484 -4.94 -10.42 -2.78
C PHE A 484 -4.20 -11.16 -3.91
N PHE A 485 -3.15 -10.58 -4.51
CA PHE A 485 -2.30 -11.29 -5.49
C PHE A 485 -1.56 -12.50 -4.90
N THR A 486 -1.45 -12.60 -3.59
CA THR A 486 -0.86 -13.74 -2.88
C THR A 486 -1.87 -14.84 -2.54
N TYR A 487 -3.16 -14.59 -2.72
CA TYR A 487 -4.20 -15.55 -2.37
C TYR A 487 -4.22 -16.77 -3.30
N ARG A 488 -4.40 -17.94 -2.70
CA ARG A 488 -4.43 -19.22 -3.41
C ARG A 488 -5.52 -19.29 -4.49
N ILE A 489 -6.68 -18.67 -4.25
CA ILE A 489 -7.79 -18.64 -5.18
C ILE A 489 -7.44 -17.99 -6.53
N PHE A 490 -6.48 -17.06 -6.55
CA PHE A 490 -6.00 -16.39 -7.76
C PHE A 490 -4.85 -17.12 -8.44
N MET A 491 -4.22 -18.12 -7.78
CA MET A 491 -3.11 -18.86 -8.36
C MET A 491 -3.60 -19.76 -9.51
N GLY A 492 -2.80 -19.84 -10.58
CA GLY A 492 -3.15 -20.61 -11.76
C GLY A 492 -4.31 -20.02 -12.56
N THR A 493 -4.62 -18.76 -12.38
CA THR A 493 -5.59 -17.99 -13.18
C THR A 493 -4.84 -17.02 -14.13
N GLY A 494 -5.57 -16.34 -15.01
CA GLY A 494 -5.00 -15.27 -15.86
C GLY A 494 -4.36 -14.10 -15.08
N LEU A 495 -4.55 -14.03 -13.76
CA LEU A 495 -3.86 -13.06 -12.93
C LEU A 495 -2.34 -13.30 -12.89
N ASP A 496 -1.90 -14.56 -13.06
CA ASP A 496 -0.47 -14.91 -13.10
C ASP A 496 0.26 -14.19 -14.26
N ASP A 497 -0.42 -13.90 -15.37
CA ASP A 497 0.16 -13.20 -16.52
C ASP A 497 0.59 -11.76 -16.21
N VAL A 498 -0.02 -11.15 -15.19
CA VAL A 498 0.28 -9.76 -14.78
C VAL A 498 1.12 -9.67 -13.51
N LYS A 499 1.33 -10.79 -12.78
CA LYS A 499 2.16 -10.82 -11.55
C LYS A 499 3.57 -10.29 -11.76
N LEU A 500 4.18 -10.60 -12.90
CA LEU A 500 5.52 -10.08 -13.23
C LEU A 500 5.55 -8.54 -13.26
N ARG A 501 4.49 -7.90 -13.76
CA ARG A 501 4.40 -6.43 -13.78
C ARG A 501 4.33 -5.87 -12.36
N LEU A 502 3.57 -6.53 -11.48
CA LEU A 502 3.51 -6.17 -10.05
C LEU A 502 4.87 -6.36 -9.38
N ALA A 503 5.55 -7.47 -9.63
CA ALA A 503 6.89 -7.75 -9.10
C ALA A 503 7.91 -6.68 -9.53
N LEU A 504 7.89 -6.29 -10.81
CA LEU A 504 8.75 -5.21 -11.32
C LEU A 504 8.40 -3.84 -10.70
N HIS A 505 7.11 -3.57 -10.46
CA HIS A 505 6.69 -2.35 -9.75
C HIS A 505 7.25 -2.33 -8.33
N LEU A 506 7.09 -3.42 -7.57
CA LEU A 506 7.59 -3.55 -6.20
C LEU A 506 9.12 -3.41 -6.14
N TYR A 507 9.83 -4.02 -7.07
CA TYR A 507 11.28 -3.89 -7.17
C TYR A 507 11.74 -2.44 -7.40
N LYS A 508 11.13 -1.75 -8.38
CA LYS A 508 11.44 -0.34 -8.70
C LYS A 508 11.18 0.62 -7.52
N HIS A 509 10.19 0.31 -6.69
CA HIS A 509 9.84 1.10 -5.51
C HIS A 509 10.52 0.61 -4.22
N HIS A 510 11.52 -0.30 -4.32
CA HIS A 510 12.27 -0.85 -3.19
C HIS A 510 11.40 -1.52 -2.10
N GLN A 511 10.23 -2.07 -2.49
CA GLN A 511 9.31 -2.75 -1.59
C GLN A 511 9.65 -4.25 -1.50
N PHE A 512 10.87 -4.56 -1.05
CA PHE A 512 11.43 -5.92 -1.09
C PHE A 512 10.68 -6.94 -0.23
N THR A 513 10.07 -6.53 0.88
CA THR A 513 9.24 -7.41 1.72
C THR A 513 8.03 -7.92 0.94
N ARG A 514 7.23 -7.01 0.39
CA ARG A 514 6.07 -7.36 -0.46
C ARG A 514 6.49 -8.16 -1.70
N LEU A 515 7.63 -7.80 -2.29
CA LEU A 515 8.17 -8.53 -3.44
C LEU A 515 8.50 -9.98 -3.08
N THR A 516 9.17 -10.22 -1.94
CA THR A 516 9.51 -11.58 -1.48
C THR A 516 8.24 -12.40 -1.25
N GLU A 517 7.22 -11.82 -0.62
CA GLU A 517 5.93 -12.43 -0.37
C GLU A 517 5.22 -12.80 -1.69
N LEU A 518 5.16 -11.87 -2.64
CA LEU A 518 4.61 -12.14 -3.96
C LEU A 518 5.35 -13.27 -4.67
N LEU A 519 6.68 -13.22 -4.68
CA LEU A 519 7.52 -14.21 -5.37
C LEU A 519 7.40 -15.61 -4.76
N ALA A 520 7.07 -15.73 -3.47
CA ALA A 520 6.82 -17.03 -2.82
C ALA A 520 5.57 -17.73 -3.38
N THR A 521 4.65 -17.00 -4.02
CA THR A 521 3.43 -17.56 -4.63
C THR A 521 3.60 -17.95 -6.10
N PHE A 522 4.80 -17.80 -6.68
CA PHE A 522 5.03 -18.14 -8.08
C PHE A 522 5.38 -19.61 -8.27
N LEU A 523 4.62 -20.25 -9.15
CA LEU A 523 4.88 -21.62 -9.63
C LEU A 523 5.44 -21.63 -11.07
N SER A 524 5.96 -20.49 -11.55
CA SER A 524 6.39 -20.31 -12.93
C SER A 524 7.85 -20.70 -13.14
N SER A 525 8.13 -21.37 -14.28
CA SER A 525 9.48 -21.64 -14.78
C SER A 525 10.09 -20.47 -15.58
N ASP A 526 9.45 -19.31 -15.62
CA ASP A 526 9.95 -18.13 -16.33
C ASP A 526 11.21 -17.58 -15.66
N PRO A 527 12.35 -17.51 -16.37
CA PRO A 527 13.64 -17.09 -15.79
C PRO A 527 13.63 -15.68 -15.20
N ARG A 528 12.68 -14.83 -15.61
CA ARG A 528 12.55 -13.46 -15.05
C ARG A 528 12.22 -13.47 -13.55
N TYR A 529 11.52 -14.48 -13.06
CA TYR A 529 11.24 -14.61 -11.63
C TYR A 529 12.48 -14.98 -10.85
N SER A 530 13.27 -15.93 -11.35
CA SER A 530 14.55 -16.29 -10.74
C SER A 530 15.49 -15.08 -10.71
N ILE A 531 15.53 -14.27 -11.78
CA ILE A 531 16.32 -13.02 -11.80
C ILE A 531 15.84 -12.05 -10.69
N LEU A 532 14.53 -11.82 -10.55
CA LEU A 532 13.99 -10.94 -9.51
C LEU A 532 14.28 -11.47 -8.10
N LEU A 533 14.15 -12.78 -7.88
CA LEU A 533 14.53 -13.42 -6.61
C LEU A 533 16.02 -13.23 -6.31
N GLY A 534 16.87 -13.38 -7.32
CA GLY A 534 18.31 -13.13 -7.21
C GLY A 534 18.58 -11.69 -6.73
N TYR A 535 18.05 -10.69 -7.42
CA TYR A 535 18.26 -9.28 -7.03
C TYR A 535 17.66 -8.95 -5.66
N THR A 536 16.50 -9.50 -5.33
CA THR A 536 15.88 -9.31 -4.00
C THR A 536 16.77 -9.87 -2.88
N ASN A 537 17.44 -11.03 -3.14
CA ASN A 537 18.36 -11.62 -2.18
C ASN A 537 19.66 -10.82 -2.06
N ILE A 538 20.18 -10.21 -3.15
CA ILE A 538 21.31 -9.26 -3.08
C ILE A 538 20.98 -8.09 -2.15
N GLU A 539 19.83 -7.46 -2.36
CA GLU A 539 19.41 -6.32 -1.52
C GLU A 539 19.17 -6.72 -0.05
N ALA A 540 18.89 -7.99 0.21
CA ALA A 540 18.78 -8.55 1.56
C ALA A 540 20.13 -9.02 2.15
N GLY A 541 21.27 -8.81 1.45
CA GLY A 541 22.60 -9.24 1.87
C GLY A 541 22.83 -10.76 1.81
N ARG A 542 22.01 -11.51 1.05
CA ARG A 542 22.08 -12.96 0.91
C ARG A 542 22.66 -13.37 -0.44
N SER A 543 23.91 -12.98 -0.69
CA SER A 543 24.57 -13.11 -2.00
C SER A 543 24.74 -14.55 -2.47
N GLU A 544 25.02 -15.49 -1.56
CA GLU A 544 25.10 -16.94 -1.89
C GLU A 544 23.75 -17.48 -2.40
N THR A 545 22.66 -17.10 -1.75
CA THR A 545 21.31 -17.51 -2.18
C THR A 545 20.95 -16.87 -3.53
N ALA A 546 21.31 -15.60 -3.72
CA ALA A 546 21.11 -14.87 -4.98
C ALA A 546 21.81 -15.55 -6.15
N TYR A 547 23.04 -16.04 -5.93
CA TYR A 547 23.82 -16.73 -6.93
C TYR A 547 23.05 -17.94 -7.52
N HIS A 548 22.42 -18.75 -6.67
CA HIS A 548 21.65 -19.91 -7.13
C HIS A 548 20.48 -19.54 -8.03
N PHE A 549 19.78 -18.45 -7.72
CA PHE A 549 18.66 -17.98 -8.54
C PHE A 549 19.13 -17.47 -9.90
N PHE A 550 20.25 -16.77 -9.97
CA PHE A 550 20.81 -16.34 -11.26
C PHE A 550 21.30 -17.53 -12.08
N ASP A 551 21.90 -18.52 -11.44
CA ASP A 551 22.33 -19.76 -12.10
C ASP A 551 21.13 -20.52 -12.68
N GLU A 552 20.01 -20.55 -11.98
CA GLU A 552 18.78 -21.18 -12.44
C GLU A 552 18.22 -20.46 -13.69
N ALA A 553 18.21 -19.13 -13.68
CA ALA A 553 17.82 -18.34 -14.84
C ALA A 553 18.75 -18.58 -16.05
N LEU A 554 20.04 -18.69 -15.83
CA LEU A 554 21.06 -18.93 -16.88
C LEU A 554 20.99 -20.33 -17.48
N LYS A 555 20.40 -21.34 -16.80
CA LYS A 555 20.11 -22.65 -17.39
C LYS A 555 19.14 -22.56 -18.56
N SER A 556 18.14 -21.68 -18.44
CA SER A 556 17.12 -21.46 -19.47
C SER A 556 17.59 -20.45 -20.53
N GLU A 557 18.24 -19.38 -20.09
CA GLU A 557 18.72 -18.28 -20.93
C GLU A 557 20.20 -17.97 -20.67
N PRO A 558 21.14 -18.74 -21.26
CA PRO A 558 22.57 -18.65 -20.94
C PRO A 558 23.22 -17.28 -21.18
N ASN A 559 22.66 -16.44 -22.04
CA ASN A 559 23.17 -15.11 -22.39
C ASN A 559 22.29 -13.97 -21.84
N ASN A 560 21.43 -14.24 -20.86
CA ASN A 560 20.62 -13.20 -20.23
C ASN A 560 21.52 -12.23 -19.44
N GLN A 561 21.66 -11.01 -19.94
CA GLN A 561 22.57 -10.02 -19.37
C GLN A 561 22.18 -9.62 -17.93
N TRP A 562 20.88 -9.61 -17.58
CA TRP A 562 20.45 -9.31 -16.23
C TRP A 562 20.87 -10.40 -15.24
N ALA A 563 20.72 -11.67 -15.63
CA ALA A 563 21.15 -12.79 -14.81
C ALA A 563 22.67 -12.82 -14.65
N LEU A 564 23.43 -12.61 -15.74
CA LEU A 564 24.89 -12.53 -15.69
C LEU A 564 25.36 -11.37 -14.80
N ARG A 565 24.78 -10.16 -14.93
CA ARG A 565 25.11 -9.01 -14.08
C ARG A 565 24.83 -9.29 -12.60
N GLY A 566 23.66 -9.88 -12.31
CA GLY A 566 23.29 -10.26 -10.96
C GLY A 566 24.24 -11.30 -10.37
N LYS A 567 24.58 -12.33 -11.14
CA LYS A 567 25.52 -13.37 -10.74
C LYS A 567 26.92 -12.80 -10.47
N ALA A 568 27.41 -11.93 -11.35
CA ALA A 568 28.70 -11.29 -11.19
C ALA A 568 28.76 -10.39 -9.94
N ARG A 569 27.68 -9.63 -9.67
CA ARG A 569 27.55 -8.82 -8.45
C ARG A 569 27.52 -9.72 -7.20
N ALA A 570 26.71 -10.76 -7.20
CA ALA A 570 26.63 -11.71 -6.10
C ALA A 570 27.99 -12.38 -5.80
N ALA A 571 28.75 -12.70 -6.86
CA ALA A 571 30.09 -13.27 -6.73
C ALA A 571 31.07 -12.25 -6.10
N LEU A 572 31.05 -10.99 -6.52
CA LEU A 572 31.88 -9.94 -5.90
C LEU A 572 31.50 -9.73 -4.42
N ASP A 573 30.21 -9.66 -4.10
CA ASP A 573 29.72 -9.47 -2.73
C ASP A 573 30.04 -10.68 -1.81
N SER A 574 30.23 -11.87 -2.39
CA SER A 574 30.64 -13.11 -1.69
C SER A 574 32.14 -13.37 -1.77
N GLU A 575 32.94 -12.43 -2.28
CA GLU A 575 34.39 -12.53 -2.46
C GLU A 575 34.83 -13.70 -3.39
N ASP A 576 33.93 -14.24 -4.20
CA ASP A 576 34.25 -15.22 -5.24
C ASP A 576 34.72 -14.49 -6.51
N TYR A 577 35.96 -14.00 -6.45
CA TYR A 577 36.51 -13.16 -7.51
C TYR A 577 36.81 -13.99 -8.79
N SER A 578 36.98 -15.32 -8.68
CA SER A 578 37.17 -16.20 -9.84
C SER A 578 35.90 -16.28 -10.69
N THR A 579 34.78 -16.53 -10.06
CA THR A 579 33.48 -16.52 -10.77
C THR A 579 33.12 -15.12 -11.27
N ALA A 580 33.40 -14.07 -10.49
CA ALA A 580 33.15 -12.70 -10.92
C ALA A 580 33.95 -12.37 -12.21
N GLU A 581 35.23 -12.72 -12.29
CA GLU A 581 36.09 -12.54 -13.48
C GLU A 581 35.49 -13.25 -14.70
N GLU A 582 35.18 -14.57 -14.58
CA GLU A 582 34.58 -15.35 -15.66
C GLU A 582 33.28 -14.73 -16.20
N VAL A 583 32.40 -14.34 -15.30
CA VAL A 583 31.07 -13.80 -15.69
C VAL A 583 31.20 -12.40 -16.30
N TYR A 584 32.12 -11.55 -15.78
CA TYR A 584 32.35 -10.23 -16.40
C TYR A 584 33.04 -10.36 -17.75
N ALA A 585 34.00 -11.32 -17.93
CA ALA A 585 34.56 -11.59 -19.23
C ALA A 585 33.48 -11.97 -20.26
N ARG A 586 32.54 -12.84 -19.87
CA ARG A 586 31.41 -13.20 -20.72
C ARG A 586 30.49 -12.02 -21.02
N LEU A 587 30.21 -11.12 -20.04
CA LEU A 587 29.46 -9.89 -20.26
C LEU A 587 30.16 -8.96 -21.26
N LEU A 588 31.49 -8.90 -21.24
CA LEU A 588 32.30 -8.14 -22.18
C LEU A 588 32.33 -8.76 -23.58
N GLU A 589 32.24 -10.07 -23.70
CA GLU A 589 32.03 -10.71 -25.03
C GLU A 589 30.69 -10.28 -25.65
N LEU A 590 29.64 -10.12 -24.83
CA LEU A 590 28.34 -9.69 -25.29
C LEU A 590 28.25 -8.16 -25.54
N ASN A 591 29.01 -7.38 -24.80
CA ASN A 591 29.02 -5.92 -24.88
C ASN A 591 30.42 -5.36 -24.57
N PRO A 592 31.35 -5.37 -25.54
CA PRO A 592 32.77 -5.04 -25.34
C PRO A 592 33.06 -3.62 -24.89
N GLU A 593 32.18 -2.66 -25.20
CA GLU A 593 32.40 -1.24 -24.88
C GLU A 593 31.71 -0.79 -23.57
N HIS A 594 31.17 -1.73 -22.79
CA HIS A 594 30.43 -1.39 -21.59
C HIS A 594 31.38 -1.06 -20.43
N LYS A 595 31.62 0.23 -20.20
CA LYS A 595 32.54 0.77 -19.17
C LYS A 595 32.41 0.08 -17.80
N GLY A 596 31.17 -0.09 -17.29
CA GLY A 596 30.94 -0.69 -15.97
C GLY A 596 31.37 -2.16 -15.88
N TYR A 597 31.22 -2.94 -16.96
CA TYR A 597 31.68 -4.32 -16.99
C TYR A 597 33.20 -4.39 -17.02
N THR A 598 33.85 -3.51 -17.79
CA THR A 598 35.30 -3.40 -17.84
C THR A 598 35.89 -3.06 -16.47
N VAL A 599 35.31 -2.04 -15.81
CA VAL A 599 35.76 -1.62 -14.46
C VAL A 599 35.62 -2.78 -13.46
N ASN A 600 34.48 -3.45 -13.40
CA ASN A 600 34.25 -4.54 -12.46
C ASN A 600 35.06 -5.78 -12.78
N HIS A 601 35.31 -6.09 -14.06
CA HIS A 601 36.26 -7.13 -14.48
C HIS A 601 37.66 -6.83 -13.98
N CYS A 602 38.12 -5.57 -14.14
CA CYS A 602 39.42 -5.15 -13.60
C CYS A 602 39.48 -5.30 -12.07
N VAL A 603 38.38 -4.96 -11.34
CA VAL A 603 38.33 -5.17 -9.89
C VAL A 603 38.49 -6.63 -9.53
N ALA A 604 37.77 -7.55 -10.22
CA ALA A 604 37.91 -8.99 -9.98
C ALA A 604 39.36 -9.49 -10.22
N LEU A 605 39.99 -9.06 -11.34
CA LEU A 605 41.38 -9.40 -11.66
C LEU A 605 42.38 -8.85 -10.62
N LEU A 606 42.15 -7.63 -10.13
CA LEU A 606 42.99 -7.04 -9.08
C LEU A 606 42.90 -7.82 -7.76
N LYS A 607 41.71 -8.23 -7.37
CA LYS A 607 41.52 -9.06 -6.17
C LYS A 607 42.07 -10.48 -6.31
N LEU A 608 42.23 -10.98 -7.55
CA LEU A 608 42.93 -12.20 -7.87
C LEU A 608 44.49 -12.05 -7.96
N GLY A 609 45.01 -10.84 -7.67
CA GLY A 609 46.43 -10.54 -7.74
C GLY A 609 46.99 -10.37 -9.17
N ARG A 610 46.14 -10.27 -10.19
CA ARG A 610 46.49 -10.15 -11.62
C ARG A 610 46.61 -8.70 -12.10
N ALA A 611 47.21 -7.81 -11.30
CA ALA A 611 47.31 -6.36 -11.53
C ALA A 611 47.99 -6.02 -12.88
N GLY A 612 48.92 -6.84 -13.37
CA GLY A 612 49.59 -6.61 -14.65
C GLY A 612 48.67 -6.65 -15.87
N GLU A 613 47.57 -7.42 -15.79
CA GLU A 613 46.63 -7.60 -16.91
C GLU A 613 45.65 -6.42 -17.09
N VAL A 614 45.41 -5.67 -16.03
CA VAL A 614 44.39 -4.59 -16.03
C VAL A 614 44.95 -3.20 -16.35
N ARG A 615 46.27 -3.03 -16.28
CA ARG A 615 46.91 -1.72 -16.32
C ARG A 615 46.64 -0.95 -17.62
N GLU A 616 46.83 -1.60 -18.77
CA GLU A 616 46.61 -0.95 -20.07
C GLU A 616 45.14 -0.55 -20.26
N GLU A 617 44.24 -1.43 -19.84
CA GLU A 617 42.81 -1.21 -19.93
C GLU A 617 42.34 -0.08 -19.04
N LEU A 618 42.84 0.02 -17.81
CA LEU A 618 42.52 1.09 -16.88
C LEU A 618 43.07 2.46 -17.34
N PHE A 619 44.26 2.52 -17.92
CA PHE A 619 44.78 3.73 -18.53
C PHE A 619 43.94 4.16 -19.75
N ARG A 620 43.48 3.21 -20.57
CA ARG A 620 42.58 3.49 -21.69
C ARG A 620 41.25 4.10 -21.16
N LEU A 621 40.66 3.53 -20.11
CA LEU A 621 39.46 4.03 -19.49
C LEU A 621 39.65 5.43 -18.86
N ASP A 622 40.75 5.67 -18.16
CA ASP A 622 41.06 6.99 -17.58
C ASP A 622 41.22 8.06 -18.66
N TYR A 623 41.82 7.70 -19.80
CA TYR A 623 41.91 8.59 -20.96
C TYR A 623 40.55 8.88 -21.60
N GLN A 624 39.70 7.88 -21.73
CA GLN A 624 38.36 8.04 -22.30
C GLN A 624 37.39 8.76 -21.37
N TYR A 625 37.54 8.58 -20.06
CA TYR A 625 36.64 9.12 -19.01
C TYR A 625 37.43 9.86 -17.93
N PRO A 626 38.06 11.00 -18.25
CA PRO A 626 39.03 11.66 -17.36
C PRO A 626 38.41 12.24 -16.07
N GLU A 627 37.08 12.43 -16.04
CA GLU A 627 36.36 12.94 -14.87
C GLU A 627 35.66 11.82 -14.06
N ASP A 628 35.80 10.56 -14.47
CA ASP A 628 35.14 9.45 -13.76
C ASP A 628 35.98 9.01 -12.55
N MET A 629 35.47 9.35 -11.35
CA MET A 629 36.16 9.02 -10.10
C MET A 629 36.20 7.52 -9.81
N ASN A 630 35.25 6.72 -10.32
CA ASN A 630 35.27 5.26 -10.13
C ASN A 630 36.40 4.61 -10.93
N VAL A 631 36.64 5.07 -12.15
CA VAL A 631 37.80 4.64 -12.94
C VAL A 631 39.10 4.99 -12.23
N LYS A 632 39.19 6.23 -11.69
CA LYS A 632 40.37 6.68 -10.94
C LYS A 632 40.62 5.84 -9.67
N ARG A 633 39.57 5.44 -8.95
CA ARG A 633 39.68 4.57 -7.75
C ARG A 633 40.31 3.23 -8.09
N VAL A 634 39.80 2.58 -9.13
CA VAL A 634 40.32 1.28 -9.57
C VAL A 634 41.73 1.40 -10.11
N LEU A 635 42.03 2.48 -10.86
CA LEU A 635 43.38 2.77 -11.35
C LEU A 635 44.35 3.05 -10.19
N ALA A 636 43.94 3.81 -9.17
CA ALA A 636 44.77 4.08 -8.00
C ALA A 636 45.12 2.80 -7.22
N TRP A 637 44.12 1.92 -7.05
CA TRP A 637 44.33 0.61 -6.44
C TRP A 637 45.25 -0.28 -7.29
N ALA A 638 45.09 -0.30 -8.61
CA ALA A 638 45.98 -1.04 -9.51
C ALA A 638 47.41 -0.52 -9.43
N MET A 639 47.62 0.82 -9.34
CA MET A 639 48.97 1.41 -9.18
C MET A 639 49.57 1.08 -7.82
N LEU A 640 48.76 1.02 -6.76
CA LEU A 640 49.21 0.56 -5.45
C LEU A 640 49.64 -0.93 -5.53
N SER A 641 48.83 -1.79 -6.10
CA SER A 641 49.16 -3.24 -6.27
C SER A 641 50.36 -3.48 -7.15
N ASP A 642 50.63 -2.62 -8.14
CA ASP A 642 51.79 -2.70 -9.07
C ASP A 642 53.03 -1.96 -8.54
N ARG A 643 53.07 -1.58 -7.26
CA ARG A 643 54.17 -0.84 -6.61
C ARG A 643 54.49 0.55 -7.22
N SER A 644 53.58 1.11 -7.97
CA SER A 644 53.72 2.45 -8.56
C SER A 644 53.22 3.53 -7.60
N LEU A 645 53.82 3.61 -6.39
CA LEU A 645 53.33 4.41 -5.25
C LEU A 645 53.15 5.88 -5.53
N ASP A 646 54.09 6.53 -6.26
CA ASP A 646 54.00 7.96 -6.59
C ASP A 646 52.76 8.27 -7.42
N LYS A 647 52.44 7.44 -8.39
CA LYS A 647 51.21 7.57 -9.20
C LYS A 647 49.94 7.30 -8.42
N ALA A 648 49.97 6.24 -7.58
CA ALA A 648 48.88 5.91 -6.69
C ALA A 648 48.54 7.11 -5.75
N SER A 649 49.59 7.69 -5.10
CA SER A 649 49.43 8.81 -4.22
C SER A 649 48.80 10.04 -4.93
N GLN A 650 49.27 10.40 -6.13
CA GLN A 650 48.69 11.46 -6.92
C GLN A 650 47.22 11.25 -7.28
N LEU A 651 46.83 10.00 -7.56
CA LEU A 651 45.45 9.65 -7.85
C LEU A 651 44.58 9.75 -6.58
N TYR A 652 45.07 9.24 -5.45
CA TYR A 652 44.35 9.35 -4.17
C TYR A 652 44.23 10.80 -3.71
N ASP A 653 45.25 11.66 -3.89
CA ASP A 653 45.18 13.11 -3.60
C ASP A 653 44.04 13.76 -4.40
N ARG A 654 43.87 13.39 -5.69
CA ARG A 654 42.78 13.90 -6.53
C ARG A 654 41.43 13.42 -6.06
N LEU A 655 41.31 12.13 -5.68
CA LEU A 655 40.07 11.56 -5.17
C LEU A 655 39.63 12.21 -3.86
N LEU A 656 40.60 12.43 -2.94
CA LEU A 656 40.32 13.06 -1.66
C LEU A 656 39.96 14.57 -1.80
N ALA A 657 40.45 15.24 -2.84
CA ALA A 657 40.13 16.65 -3.12
C ALA A 657 38.79 16.85 -3.83
N ALA A 658 38.24 15.83 -4.50
CA ALA A 658 37.01 15.94 -5.28
C ALA A 658 35.78 15.45 -4.45
N THR A 659 35.35 14.23 -4.66
CA THR A 659 34.19 13.62 -3.97
C THR A 659 34.61 12.30 -3.31
N PRO A 660 35.32 12.35 -2.16
CA PRO A 660 35.84 11.16 -1.53
C PRO A 660 34.73 10.31 -0.91
N VAL A 661 34.84 9.00 -1.08
CA VAL A 661 34.09 7.99 -0.32
C VAL A 661 34.97 7.49 0.83
N HIS A 662 34.39 6.80 1.81
CA HIS A 662 35.18 6.39 2.99
C HIS A 662 36.32 5.43 2.64
N GLU A 663 36.16 4.55 1.65
CA GLU A 663 37.20 3.66 1.16
C GLU A 663 38.41 4.40 0.56
N ASP A 664 38.20 5.58 0.00
CA ASP A 664 39.32 6.37 -0.55
C ASP A 664 40.32 6.76 0.55
N TYR A 665 39.83 7.03 1.78
CA TYR A 665 40.69 7.32 2.93
C TYR A 665 41.47 6.06 3.40
N LEU A 666 40.83 4.87 3.38
CA LEU A 666 41.52 3.62 3.72
C LEU A 666 42.65 3.32 2.75
N ASN A 667 42.34 3.35 1.46
CA ASN A 667 43.27 3.00 0.40
C ASN A 667 44.40 4.04 0.25
N ALA A 668 44.08 5.33 0.41
CA ALA A 668 45.10 6.37 0.51
C ALA A 668 46.02 6.18 1.73
N GLY A 669 45.42 5.74 2.85
CA GLY A 669 46.17 5.37 4.06
C GLY A 669 47.17 4.25 3.78
N TYR A 670 46.78 3.19 3.09
CA TYR A 670 47.70 2.13 2.67
C TYR A 670 48.83 2.67 1.78
N CYS A 671 48.49 3.51 0.81
CA CYS A 671 49.47 4.11 -0.07
C CYS A 671 50.52 4.96 0.70
N GLN A 672 50.07 5.81 1.62
CA GLN A 672 50.96 6.65 2.46
C GLN A 672 51.77 5.77 3.43
N TRP A 673 51.20 4.68 3.94
CA TRP A 673 51.93 3.75 4.79
C TRP A 673 53.05 3.05 4.01
N ALA A 674 52.78 2.56 2.79
CA ALA A 674 53.77 1.98 1.90
C ALA A 674 54.88 2.97 1.49
N LEU A 675 54.57 4.27 1.38
CA LEU A 675 55.54 5.33 1.15
C LEU A 675 56.38 5.70 2.40
N GLY A 676 56.09 5.12 3.57
CA GLY A 676 56.71 5.42 4.84
C GLY A 676 56.21 6.70 5.52
N ASN A 677 55.12 7.32 5.03
CA ASN A 677 54.55 8.53 5.60
C ASN A 677 53.58 8.16 6.75
N ILE A 678 54.10 7.54 7.81
CA ILE A 678 53.34 6.89 8.88
C ILE A 678 52.30 7.78 9.56
N GLN A 679 52.67 9.04 9.85
CA GLN A 679 51.75 10.01 10.50
C GLN A 679 50.59 10.41 9.59
N HIS A 680 50.84 10.57 8.31
CA HIS A 680 49.81 10.88 7.31
C HIS A 680 48.86 9.67 7.15
N ALA A 681 49.40 8.46 7.05
CA ALA A 681 48.60 7.22 7.00
C ALA A 681 47.68 7.10 8.22
N ALA A 682 48.20 7.32 9.44
CA ALA A 682 47.40 7.30 10.66
C ALA A 682 46.28 8.35 10.67
N GLY A 683 46.52 9.52 10.08
CA GLY A 683 45.50 10.55 9.87
C GLY A 683 44.38 10.09 8.94
N LEU A 684 44.72 9.49 7.81
CA LEU A 684 43.74 8.96 6.84
C LEU A 684 42.91 7.82 7.41
N PHE A 685 43.49 6.91 8.18
CA PHE A 685 42.75 5.84 8.85
C PHE A 685 41.76 6.37 9.89
N ARG A 686 42.10 7.47 10.60
CA ARG A 686 41.15 8.16 11.48
C ARG A 686 39.97 8.78 10.74
N GLU A 687 40.24 9.43 9.61
CA GLU A 687 39.19 9.97 8.75
C GLU A 687 38.27 8.85 8.24
N TRP A 688 38.86 7.70 7.85
CA TRP A 688 38.07 6.51 7.49
C TRP A 688 37.17 6.06 8.62
N MET A 689 37.69 5.90 9.85
CA MET A 689 36.90 5.49 11.02
C MET A 689 35.79 6.52 11.33
N SER A 690 36.07 7.81 11.24
CA SER A 690 35.09 8.86 11.48
C SER A 690 33.96 8.87 10.47
N LYS A 691 34.28 8.72 9.18
CA LYS A 691 33.30 8.80 8.08
C LYS A 691 32.51 7.51 7.89
N SER A 692 33.13 6.36 8.13
CA SER A 692 32.46 5.06 8.05
C SER A 692 31.64 4.71 9.31
N GLY A 693 31.88 5.38 10.44
CA GLY A 693 31.32 5.04 11.73
C GLY A 693 31.88 3.73 12.32
N ASN A 694 32.95 3.17 11.72
CA ASN A 694 33.55 1.92 12.10
C ASN A 694 34.62 2.14 13.19
N GLY A 695 34.74 1.18 14.10
CA GLY A 695 35.73 1.21 15.17
C GLY A 695 37.05 0.50 14.81
N ARG A 696 37.97 0.49 15.79
CA ARG A 696 39.30 -0.16 15.73
C ARG A 696 39.25 -1.61 15.25
N ALA A 697 38.28 -2.40 15.74
CA ALA A 697 38.18 -3.83 15.40
C ALA A 697 37.98 -4.01 13.88
N ARG A 698 37.13 -3.17 13.29
CA ARG A 698 36.89 -3.22 11.86
C ARG A 698 38.11 -2.77 11.03
N LEU A 699 38.85 -1.75 11.50
CA LEU A 699 40.10 -1.34 10.82
C LEU A 699 41.14 -2.49 10.82
N LEU A 700 41.22 -3.26 11.91
CA LEU A 700 42.10 -4.43 11.94
C LEU A 700 41.64 -5.54 10.97
N GLU A 701 40.33 -5.73 10.84
CA GLU A 701 39.78 -6.65 9.83
C GLU A 701 40.16 -6.25 8.42
N GLU A 702 40.05 -4.94 8.08
CA GLU A 702 40.49 -4.44 6.77
C GLU A 702 41.97 -4.67 6.52
N PHE A 703 42.84 -4.38 7.51
CA PHE A 703 44.28 -4.67 7.38
C PHE A 703 44.56 -6.14 7.14
N ARG A 704 43.80 -7.05 7.74
CA ARG A 704 43.92 -8.50 7.53
C ARG A 704 43.38 -8.93 6.18
N SER A 705 42.27 -8.36 5.75
CA SER A 705 41.68 -8.65 4.44
C SER A 705 42.62 -8.28 3.30
N ASP A 706 43.36 -7.17 3.45
CA ASP A 706 44.31 -6.67 2.44
C ASP A 706 45.77 -7.02 2.79
N ALA A 707 46.01 -8.03 3.65
CA ALA A 707 47.34 -8.43 4.11
C ALA A 707 48.29 -8.81 2.96
N ASP A 708 47.76 -9.42 1.89
CA ASP A 708 48.55 -9.80 0.71
C ASP A 708 49.19 -8.57 0.04
N ILE A 709 48.45 -7.47 -0.06
CA ILE A 709 48.98 -6.20 -0.62
C ILE A 709 49.96 -5.56 0.37
N LEU A 710 49.60 -5.47 1.65
CA LEU A 710 50.47 -4.89 2.69
C LEU A 710 51.79 -5.62 2.82
N SER A 711 51.78 -6.95 2.72
CA SER A 711 52.99 -7.79 2.76
C SER A 711 53.94 -7.50 1.60
N THR A 712 53.45 -7.05 0.45
CA THR A 712 54.33 -6.66 -0.70
C THR A 712 55.18 -5.44 -0.37
N TYR A 713 54.85 -4.71 0.69
CA TYR A 713 55.54 -3.51 1.21
C TYR A 713 56.24 -3.78 2.53
N ASP A 714 56.47 -5.06 2.86
CA ASP A 714 57.07 -5.50 4.14
C ASP A 714 56.29 -5.07 5.39
N ILE A 715 55.00 -4.72 5.24
CA ILE A 715 54.12 -4.39 6.37
C ILE A 715 53.55 -5.67 6.95
N THR A 716 53.84 -5.90 8.23
CA THR A 716 53.49 -7.14 8.95
C THR A 716 52.27 -6.96 9.85
N ASP A 717 51.73 -8.04 10.39
CA ASP A 717 50.70 -8.03 11.42
C ASP A 717 51.12 -7.18 12.66
N THR A 718 52.40 -7.20 13.01
CA THR A 718 52.97 -6.40 14.09
C THR A 718 52.84 -4.92 13.80
N ASP A 719 53.13 -4.52 12.55
CA ASP A 719 53.01 -3.13 12.10
C ASP A 719 51.56 -2.66 12.09
N SER A 720 50.62 -3.57 11.79
CA SER A 720 49.17 -3.29 11.88
C SER A 720 48.72 -2.96 13.31
N PHE A 721 49.18 -3.71 14.32
CA PHE A 721 48.92 -3.40 15.70
C PHE A 721 49.56 -2.09 16.17
N LEU A 722 50.77 -1.79 15.70
CA LEU A 722 51.45 -0.54 15.99
C LEU A 722 50.71 0.68 15.34
N MET A 723 50.27 0.50 14.09
CA MET A 723 49.47 1.51 13.39
C MET A 723 48.15 1.81 14.12
N LEU A 724 47.42 0.78 14.56
CA LEU A 724 46.21 0.95 15.36
C LEU A 724 46.47 1.74 16.64
N SER A 725 47.57 1.46 17.34
CA SER A 725 47.95 2.21 18.54
C SER A 725 48.29 3.67 18.23
N LEU A 726 48.91 3.94 17.07
CA LEU A 726 49.22 5.31 16.62
C LEU A 726 47.95 6.09 16.22
N VAL A 727 46.98 5.43 15.58
CA VAL A 727 45.69 6.02 15.25
C VAL A 727 44.94 6.49 16.48
N GLU A 728 45.05 5.76 17.60
CA GLU A 728 44.44 6.12 18.91
C GLU A 728 45.17 7.27 19.62
N GLN A 729 46.51 7.19 19.71
CA GLN A 729 47.29 8.18 20.47
C GLN A 729 47.20 9.62 19.93
N THR A 730 46.97 9.77 18.65
CA THR A 730 46.82 11.07 18.01
C THR A 730 45.40 11.64 18.13
N ALA A 731 44.43 10.90 18.67
CA ALA A 731 43.09 11.39 18.96
C ALA A 731 43.00 12.12 20.32
N GLU A 732 44.00 11.96 21.22
CA GLU A 732 44.06 12.61 22.52
C GLU A 732 44.87 13.93 22.53
N ARG A 733 45.40 14.36 21.39
CA ARG A 733 46.08 15.65 21.21
C ARG A 733 45.28 16.56 20.27
#